data_3a3ca9b4fd6312c6ef16590398e10bd6
#
_entry.id   3a3ca9b4fd6312c6ef16590398e10bd6
#
_cell.length_a   1.000
_cell.length_b   1.000
_cell.length_c   1.000
_cell.angle_alpha   90.00
_cell.angle_beta   90.00
_cell.angle_gamma   90.00
#
_symmetry.space_group_name_H-M   'P 1'
#
loop_
_entity.id
_entity.type
_entity.pdbx_description
1 polymer ?
#
loop_
_entity_poly.entity_id
_entity_poly.type
_entity_poly.pdbx_seq_one_letter_code
_entity_poly.pdbx_strand_id
1 'polypeptide(L)'
;MHDQLIVRGAREHNLKGVDLDLPRGSMIVFTGLSGSGKSSLAFDTIFAEGQRRYVESLSSYARQFLGQMDKPDVDFIEGLSPAVSIDQKSTSRNPRSTVGTITEIHDYLRLLFARAGVAHCPVCGARIQAQTPQQIVDRVRSLPEGTRFQVVSPVVRGRKGEYQDLLEELKASGYVRAIVDGQLLRLEDVPPLEKKLKHTIEVVVDRLVVREGVRQRLTDSVETALRLSDGLVIIDCIDLDESDPDRRRKYSEKRSCPNDHPLTLDEIEPRTFSFNAPYGACPECSGLGSKLEVDPELVVPDEELSLNQGAVIVWNSNFKYHRHLLEALAKELGFSMDTPWKDLPKKVKDAILNGRNYEVKVKFRNRWGRERSYTTGFEGALTYIQRKKEETESQLVVDRMDSYMREVPCSACQGARLRPEVLAVTIGDLSIAQLSDLSISDAKDFLDSVTLEERFSVIAAPILAEIQARLNFLVDVGLSYLTLSRGAATLSGGEAQRIRLATQIGSGLVGVLYVLDEPSIGLHQRDNRKLIATLEHLRDLGNTLIVVEHDEETIESADWIVDVGPGAGENGGWIVHSGTLEELKENKRSLTGQYLSGKRSIVIPQSRRERDPKRQITVKGARENNLKDVTVSFPLSTFTAVTGVSGSGKSTLVNQILYRSLASRLNGARLVPGRHRSVVGTDGLDKVVHVDQSPIGRTPRSNPATYTGVWDQIRKLFAEVPEAKLRGYGPGRFSFNVKGGRCESCKGDGTLKIEMNFLPDVYVPCEVCHGARYNRETLEILYKGKSVADVLNMPIAEAAEFFAPISRIARHLNTLVEVGLGYVRLGQAATTLSGGEAQRVKLASELQRRSTGRTVYVLDEPTTGLHTEDIRKLLLVLQSLVDKGNTVIVIEHNLDVIKSADWVIDMGPEGGSGGGTVVAEGTPEEVAKVHESFTGQFLAEIFEASQQPGA
;
A
#
# COMPACT_ATOMS: atom_id res chain seq x y z
N MET A 1 31.08 -12.15 -28.73
CA MET A 1 30.24 -11.24 -27.96
C MET A 1 31.20 -10.30 -27.23
N HIS A 2 30.90 -9.02 -27.13
CA HIS A 2 31.74 -8.12 -26.33
C HIS A 2 31.63 -8.52 -24.87
N ASP A 3 32.74 -8.79 -24.19
CA ASP A 3 32.78 -9.18 -22.78
C ASP A 3 32.59 -7.98 -21.84
N GLN A 4 32.44 -6.79 -22.43
CA GLN A 4 32.33 -5.53 -21.70
C GLN A 4 31.15 -4.69 -22.18
N LEU A 5 30.57 -3.92 -21.24
CA LEU A 5 29.66 -2.81 -21.50
C LEU A 5 30.50 -1.51 -21.53
N ILE A 6 30.59 -0.87 -22.68
CA ILE A 6 31.43 0.30 -22.92
C ILE A 6 30.54 1.54 -23.03
N VAL A 7 30.78 2.55 -22.18
CA VAL A 7 30.10 3.85 -22.19
C VAL A 7 31.14 4.93 -22.53
N ARG A 8 30.83 5.84 -23.45
CA ARG A 8 31.69 6.97 -23.81
C ARG A 8 30.93 8.27 -23.88
N GLY A 9 31.47 9.29 -23.20
CA GLY A 9 31.00 10.66 -23.27
C GLY A 9 29.61 10.88 -22.65
N ALA A 10 29.27 10.21 -21.57
CA ALA A 10 27.98 10.43 -20.90
C ALA A 10 27.92 11.81 -20.22
N ARG A 11 26.91 12.64 -20.57
CA ARG A 11 26.74 14.04 -20.13
C ARG A 11 25.37 14.35 -19.55
N GLU A 12 24.57 13.31 -19.28
CA GLU A 12 23.22 13.50 -18.75
C GLU A 12 23.26 14.20 -17.39
N HIS A 13 22.39 15.20 -17.18
CA HIS A 13 22.31 16.01 -15.97
C HIS A 13 23.63 16.64 -15.51
N ASN A 14 24.24 16.10 -14.46
CA ASN A 14 25.50 16.64 -13.87
C ASN A 14 26.75 15.86 -14.32
N LEU A 15 26.63 14.84 -15.14
CA LEU A 15 27.76 14.05 -15.64
C LEU A 15 28.71 14.87 -16.52
N LYS A 16 30.00 14.66 -16.38
CA LYS A 16 31.06 15.47 -16.98
C LYS A 16 31.78 14.77 -18.13
N GLY A 17 31.03 14.11 -19.07
CA GLY A 17 31.63 13.38 -20.15
C GLY A 17 32.28 12.08 -19.65
N VAL A 18 31.48 11.23 -19.01
CA VAL A 18 31.95 10.02 -18.35
C VAL A 18 32.25 8.92 -19.37
N ASP A 19 33.44 8.33 -19.25
CA ASP A 19 33.89 7.14 -19.97
C ASP A 19 34.04 5.97 -19.00
N LEU A 20 33.47 4.80 -19.33
CA LEU A 20 33.50 3.59 -18.49
C LEU A 20 33.59 2.33 -19.34
N ASP A 21 34.35 1.35 -18.83
CA ASP A 21 34.41 -0.02 -19.32
C ASP A 21 33.99 -0.94 -18.16
N LEU A 22 32.87 -1.60 -18.29
CA LEU A 22 32.24 -2.39 -17.24
C LEU A 22 32.20 -3.88 -17.62
N PRO A 23 32.55 -4.82 -16.71
CA PRO A 23 32.47 -6.26 -17.01
C PRO A 23 31.01 -6.70 -17.15
N ARG A 24 30.73 -7.62 -18.09
CA ARG A 24 29.40 -8.26 -18.21
C ARG A 24 29.36 -9.53 -17.37
N GLY A 25 28.13 -9.98 -17.04
CA GLY A 25 27.94 -11.15 -16.20
C GLY A 25 28.41 -10.94 -14.75
N SER A 26 28.39 -9.71 -14.29
CA SER A 26 28.95 -9.29 -12.99
C SER A 26 27.94 -8.43 -12.24
N MET A 27 28.07 -8.37 -10.92
CA MET A 27 27.38 -7.42 -10.05
C MET A 27 28.23 -6.15 -9.90
N ILE A 28 27.75 -5.06 -10.50
CA ILE A 28 28.44 -3.76 -10.55
C ILE A 28 27.71 -2.80 -9.61
N VAL A 29 28.37 -2.30 -8.60
CA VAL A 29 27.77 -1.33 -7.68
C VAL A 29 28.20 0.09 -8.01
N PHE A 30 27.22 0.98 -8.22
CA PHE A 30 27.43 2.42 -8.38
C PHE A 30 27.21 3.09 -7.02
N THR A 31 28.26 3.66 -6.45
CA THR A 31 28.26 4.31 -5.13
C THR A 31 28.74 5.75 -5.20
N GLY A 32 28.75 6.48 -4.08
CA GLY A 32 29.18 7.87 -3.94
C GLY A 32 28.14 8.74 -3.25
N LEU A 33 28.42 10.01 -3.03
CA LEU A 33 27.56 10.96 -2.32
C LEU A 33 26.15 11.08 -2.95
N SER A 34 25.13 11.42 -2.14
CA SER A 34 23.80 11.75 -2.65
C SER A 34 23.89 12.93 -3.63
N GLY A 35 23.27 12.80 -4.82
CA GLY A 35 23.34 13.81 -5.88
C GLY A 35 24.66 13.85 -6.67
N SER A 36 25.54 12.85 -6.55
CA SER A 36 26.82 12.79 -7.30
C SER A 36 26.64 12.44 -8.79
N GLY A 37 25.49 11.90 -9.22
CA GLY A 37 25.21 11.51 -10.61
C GLY A 37 25.08 10.00 -10.85
N LYS A 38 25.05 9.18 -9.79
CA LYS A 38 24.89 7.71 -9.88
C LYS A 38 23.67 7.30 -10.68
N SER A 39 22.49 7.79 -10.27
CA SER A 39 21.22 7.47 -10.91
C SER A 39 21.15 8.03 -12.34
N SER A 40 21.74 9.20 -12.59
CA SER A 40 21.87 9.76 -13.96
C SER A 40 22.67 8.86 -14.88
N LEU A 41 23.73 8.23 -14.36
CA LEU A 41 24.54 7.29 -15.16
C LEU A 41 23.82 5.95 -15.35
N ALA A 42 23.27 5.38 -14.25
CA ALA A 42 22.63 4.05 -14.28
C ALA A 42 21.29 4.05 -15.02
N PHE A 43 20.39 4.99 -14.68
CA PHE A 43 19.01 5.01 -15.20
C PHE A 43 18.86 5.94 -16.39
N ASP A 44 19.25 7.22 -16.27
CA ASP A 44 18.99 8.22 -17.32
C ASP A 44 19.93 8.05 -18.53
N THR A 45 21.05 7.31 -18.39
CA THR A 45 21.99 7.05 -19.47
C THR A 45 21.97 5.58 -19.92
N ILE A 46 22.45 4.64 -19.08
CA ILE A 46 22.66 3.23 -19.50
C ILE A 46 21.32 2.52 -19.73
N PHE A 47 20.42 2.57 -18.75
CA PHE A 47 19.10 1.94 -18.88
C PHE A 47 18.27 2.61 -19.98
N ALA A 48 18.21 3.94 -20.02
CA ALA A 48 17.43 4.69 -21.01
C ALA A 48 17.86 4.35 -22.45
N GLU A 49 19.16 4.28 -22.73
CA GLU A 49 19.66 3.87 -24.05
C GLU A 49 19.35 2.39 -24.36
N GLY A 50 19.46 1.50 -23.38
CA GLY A 50 19.07 0.09 -23.52
C GLY A 50 17.61 -0.07 -23.86
N GLN A 51 16.74 0.63 -23.17
CA GLN A 51 15.29 0.63 -23.40
C GLN A 51 14.95 1.26 -24.77
N ARG A 52 15.57 2.39 -25.11
CA ARG A 52 15.39 3.05 -26.41
C ARG A 52 15.69 2.10 -27.58
N ARG A 53 16.84 1.42 -27.54
CA ARG A 53 17.23 0.44 -28.59
C ARG A 53 16.28 -0.74 -28.66
N TYR A 54 15.81 -1.23 -27.51
CA TYR A 54 14.81 -2.29 -27.48
C TYR A 54 13.50 -1.85 -28.14
N VAL A 55 12.98 -0.66 -27.79
CA VAL A 55 11.76 -0.10 -28.39
C VAL A 55 11.92 0.14 -29.89
N GLU A 56 13.10 0.62 -30.33
CA GLU A 56 13.40 0.79 -31.77
C GLU A 56 13.44 -0.53 -32.55
N SER A 57 13.76 -1.64 -31.91
CA SER A 57 13.76 -2.97 -32.53
C SER A 57 12.33 -3.53 -32.74
N LEU A 58 11.31 -2.95 -32.08
CA LEU A 58 9.91 -3.37 -32.18
C LEU A 58 9.26 -2.92 -33.50
N SER A 59 8.13 -3.52 -33.85
CA SER A 59 7.36 -3.14 -35.02
C SER A 59 6.91 -1.68 -34.99
N SER A 60 6.71 -1.05 -36.16
CA SER A 60 6.23 0.34 -36.26
C SER A 60 4.90 0.55 -35.54
N TYR A 61 4.03 -0.45 -35.47
CA TYR A 61 2.77 -0.43 -34.75
C TYR A 61 3.00 -0.36 -33.22
N ALA A 62 3.87 -1.21 -32.67
CA ALA A 62 4.20 -1.18 -31.25
C ALA A 62 4.84 0.15 -30.81
N ARG A 63 5.70 0.73 -31.67
CA ARG A 63 6.34 2.03 -31.42
C ARG A 63 5.35 3.20 -31.32
N GLN A 64 4.23 3.15 -32.06
CA GLN A 64 3.19 4.18 -31.96
C GLN A 64 2.53 4.24 -30.57
N PHE A 65 2.44 3.10 -29.87
CA PHE A 65 1.87 3.03 -28.52
C PHE A 65 2.88 3.37 -27.42
N LEU A 66 4.16 3.10 -27.63
CA LEU A 66 5.21 3.30 -26.63
C LEU A 66 5.82 4.72 -26.64
N GLY A 67 5.50 5.50 -27.68
CA GLY A 67 6.05 6.83 -27.83
C GLY A 67 7.51 6.84 -28.32
N GLN A 68 7.98 8.02 -28.69
CA GLN A 68 9.38 8.23 -29.04
C GLN A 68 10.14 8.55 -27.76
N MET A 69 11.14 7.73 -27.41
CA MET A 69 12.02 8.00 -26.28
C MET A 69 13.13 8.96 -26.68
N ASP A 70 13.40 9.96 -25.85
CA ASP A 70 14.53 10.86 -26.06
C ASP A 70 15.85 10.08 -25.99
N LYS A 71 16.79 10.42 -26.89
CA LYS A 71 18.13 9.86 -26.84
C LYS A 71 18.90 10.51 -25.67
N PRO A 72 19.45 9.73 -24.72
CA PRO A 72 20.30 10.30 -23.68
C PRO A 72 21.53 11.00 -24.26
N ASP A 73 22.02 12.01 -23.55
CA ASP A 73 23.24 12.74 -23.93
C ASP A 73 24.49 11.90 -23.66
N VAL A 74 24.79 11.03 -24.63
CA VAL A 74 25.91 10.12 -24.60
C VAL A 74 26.45 9.94 -26.03
N ASP A 75 27.77 9.85 -26.21
CA ASP A 75 28.33 9.68 -27.51
C ASP A 75 27.97 8.31 -28.07
N PHE A 76 28.30 7.23 -27.36
CA PHE A 76 27.83 5.88 -27.69
C PHE A 76 27.91 4.92 -26.49
N ILE A 77 27.12 3.85 -26.54
CA ILE A 77 27.19 2.72 -25.60
C ILE A 77 27.26 1.42 -26.43
N GLU A 78 28.24 0.56 -26.14
CA GLU A 78 28.36 -0.77 -26.74
C GLU A 78 28.16 -1.89 -25.72
N GLY A 79 27.80 -3.08 -26.15
CA GLY A 79 27.62 -4.25 -25.29
C GLY A 79 26.31 -4.28 -24.48
N LEU A 80 25.34 -3.40 -24.80
CA LEU A 80 24.04 -3.41 -24.13
C LEU A 80 23.27 -4.70 -24.41
N SER A 81 22.76 -5.30 -23.34
CA SER A 81 21.72 -6.34 -23.36
C SER A 81 20.33 -5.69 -23.20
N PRO A 82 19.24 -6.46 -23.46
CA PRO A 82 17.91 -6.00 -23.04
C PRO A 82 17.94 -5.56 -21.58
N ALA A 83 17.45 -4.34 -21.30
CA ALA A 83 17.57 -3.75 -19.99
C ALA A 83 16.23 -3.74 -19.24
N VAL A 84 16.25 -4.10 -17.97
CA VAL A 84 15.11 -4.06 -17.03
C VAL A 84 15.47 -3.18 -15.85
N SER A 85 14.62 -2.19 -15.53
CA SER A 85 14.80 -1.36 -14.33
C SER A 85 13.89 -1.80 -13.20
N ILE A 86 14.43 -1.74 -11.98
CA ILE A 86 13.70 -1.98 -10.76
C ILE A 86 13.87 -0.76 -9.87
N ASP A 87 13.00 0.24 -10.10
CA ASP A 87 13.01 1.51 -9.41
C ASP A 87 12.08 1.53 -8.17
N GLN A 88 12.27 2.52 -7.29
CA GLN A 88 11.50 2.70 -6.06
C GLN A 88 10.16 3.46 -6.30
N LYS A 89 10.06 4.25 -7.38
CA LYS A 89 9.04 5.32 -7.51
C LYS A 89 7.63 4.87 -7.85
N SER A 90 7.40 3.67 -8.32
CA SER A 90 6.10 3.25 -8.90
C SER A 90 5.33 2.25 -8.03
N THR A 91 4.75 2.69 -6.92
CA THR A 91 3.70 1.90 -6.26
C THR A 91 2.38 2.04 -7.02
N SER A 92 1.78 0.91 -7.40
CA SER A 92 0.45 0.93 -8.03
C SER A 92 -0.58 1.53 -7.06
N ARG A 93 -1.27 2.59 -7.51
CA ARG A 93 -2.37 3.21 -6.74
C ARG A 93 -3.72 2.53 -6.99
N ASN A 94 -3.74 1.47 -7.78
CA ASN A 94 -4.97 0.75 -8.05
C ASN A 94 -5.40 -0.04 -6.81
N PRO A 95 -6.57 0.24 -6.19
CA PRO A 95 -7.03 -0.43 -4.99
C PRO A 95 -7.34 -1.92 -5.20
N ARG A 96 -7.43 -2.36 -6.45
CA ARG A 96 -7.65 -3.77 -6.81
C ARG A 96 -6.37 -4.57 -6.95
N SER A 97 -5.20 -3.90 -7.02
CA SER A 97 -3.92 -4.61 -7.08
C SER A 97 -3.53 -5.12 -5.69
N THR A 98 -3.14 -6.39 -5.63
CA THR A 98 -2.65 -7.06 -4.42
C THR A 98 -1.27 -7.66 -4.67
N VAL A 99 -0.56 -8.06 -3.61
CA VAL A 99 0.70 -8.80 -3.74
C VAL A 99 0.50 -10.00 -4.67
N GLY A 100 -0.55 -10.82 -4.43
CA GLY A 100 -0.83 -12.00 -5.25
C GLY A 100 -1.09 -11.69 -6.74
N THR A 101 -1.69 -10.52 -7.07
CA THR A 101 -1.92 -10.15 -8.48
C THR A 101 -0.68 -9.58 -9.17
N ILE A 102 0.19 -8.87 -8.44
CA ILE A 102 1.43 -8.33 -9.00
C ILE A 102 2.44 -9.45 -9.26
N THR A 103 2.48 -10.45 -8.40
CA THR A 103 3.37 -11.63 -8.52
C THR A 103 2.82 -12.73 -9.44
N GLU A 104 1.63 -12.52 -10.02
CA GLU A 104 0.89 -13.51 -10.82
C GLU A 104 0.49 -14.77 -10.03
N ILE A 105 0.87 -14.92 -8.76
CA ILE A 105 0.52 -16.08 -7.92
C ILE A 105 -1.00 -16.26 -7.87
N HIS A 106 -1.77 -15.16 -7.79
CA HIS A 106 -3.23 -15.23 -7.75
C HIS A 106 -3.82 -15.86 -9.02
N ASP A 107 -3.19 -15.70 -10.19
CA ASP A 107 -3.67 -16.29 -11.43
C ASP A 107 -3.47 -17.81 -11.43
N TYR A 108 -2.34 -18.28 -10.89
CA TYR A 108 -2.12 -19.71 -10.67
C TYR A 108 -3.02 -20.29 -9.58
N LEU A 109 -3.28 -19.55 -8.49
CA LEU A 109 -4.24 -19.96 -7.46
C LEU A 109 -5.65 -20.10 -8.04
N ARG A 110 -6.10 -19.15 -8.86
CA ARG A 110 -7.40 -19.26 -9.55
C ARG A 110 -7.49 -20.52 -10.41
N LEU A 111 -6.42 -20.85 -11.13
CA LEU A 111 -6.34 -22.06 -11.91
C LEU A 111 -6.36 -23.32 -11.04
N LEU A 112 -5.60 -23.33 -9.94
CA LEU A 112 -5.54 -24.42 -8.99
C LEU A 112 -6.90 -24.69 -8.35
N PHE A 113 -7.58 -23.66 -7.84
CA PHE A 113 -8.92 -23.77 -7.23
C PHE A 113 -10.00 -24.18 -8.24
N ALA A 114 -9.88 -23.74 -9.49
CA ALA A 114 -10.82 -24.13 -10.54
C ALA A 114 -10.67 -25.61 -10.96
N ARG A 115 -9.45 -26.17 -10.88
CA ARG A 115 -9.17 -27.54 -11.35
C ARG A 115 -9.14 -28.59 -10.24
N ALA A 116 -8.66 -28.22 -9.04
CA ALA A 116 -8.50 -29.14 -7.93
C ALA A 116 -9.33 -28.79 -6.69
N GLY A 117 -10.05 -27.66 -6.69
CA GLY A 117 -10.88 -27.22 -5.58
C GLY A 117 -12.13 -28.07 -5.39
N VAL A 118 -12.48 -28.29 -4.14
CA VAL A 118 -13.68 -29.00 -3.72
C VAL A 118 -14.77 -28.00 -3.36
N ALA A 119 -15.90 -28.03 -4.07
CA ALA A 119 -17.01 -27.12 -3.82
C ALA A 119 -17.87 -27.60 -2.63
N HIS A 120 -18.25 -26.68 -1.77
CA HIS A 120 -19.14 -26.87 -0.64
C HIS A 120 -20.34 -25.91 -0.70
N CYS A 121 -21.42 -26.27 -0.04
CA CYS A 121 -22.55 -25.38 0.12
C CYS A 121 -22.21 -24.26 1.13
N PRO A 122 -22.32 -22.97 0.78
CA PRO A 122 -22.01 -21.86 1.70
C PRO A 122 -22.98 -21.78 2.88
N VAL A 123 -24.14 -22.47 2.81
CA VAL A 123 -25.16 -22.44 3.87
C VAL A 123 -24.99 -23.62 4.84
N CYS A 124 -24.77 -24.85 4.35
CA CYS A 124 -24.74 -26.05 5.19
C CYS A 124 -23.39 -26.80 5.19
N GLY A 125 -22.40 -26.34 4.43
CA GLY A 125 -21.07 -26.96 4.36
C GLY A 125 -21.02 -28.30 3.59
N ALA A 126 -22.14 -28.82 3.11
CA ALA A 126 -22.16 -30.09 2.40
C ALA A 126 -21.35 -30.04 1.11
N ARG A 127 -20.55 -31.08 0.84
CA ARG A 127 -19.76 -31.22 -0.40
C ARG A 127 -20.67 -31.28 -1.62
N ILE A 128 -20.40 -30.47 -2.62
CA ILE A 128 -21.12 -30.38 -3.86
C ILE A 128 -20.33 -31.08 -4.96
N GLN A 129 -20.96 -32.08 -5.62
CA GLN A 129 -20.37 -32.80 -6.73
C GLN A 129 -21.36 -32.85 -7.89
N ALA A 130 -20.92 -32.55 -9.10
CA ALA A 130 -21.61 -32.90 -10.31
C ALA A 130 -21.43 -34.41 -10.53
N GLN A 131 -22.50 -35.13 -10.80
CA GLN A 131 -22.47 -36.58 -11.03
C GLN A 131 -22.96 -36.82 -12.46
N THR A 132 -22.20 -37.60 -13.23
CA THR A 132 -22.68 -38.04 -14.53
C THR A 132 -23.85 -39.00 -14.36
N PRO A 133 -24.78 -39.09 -15.34
CA PRO A 133 -25.90 -40.07 -15.32
C PRO A 133 -25.40 -41.48 -15.02
N GLN A 134 -24.24 -41.85 -15.58
CA GLN A 134 -23.61 -43.15 -15.36
C GLN A 134 -23.20 -43.37 -13.88
N GLN A 135 -22.60 -42.39 -13.25
CA GLN A 135 -22.23 -42.46 -11.84
C GLN A 135 -23.46 -42.56 -10.92
N ILE A 136 -24.54 -41.85 -11.25
CA ILE A 136 -25.82 -41.93 -10.54
C ILE A 136 -26.36 -43.35 -10.63
N VAL A 137 -26.43 -43.90 -11.86
CA VAL A 137 -26.88 -45.28 -12.10
C VAL A 137 -26.03 -46.30 -11.31
N ASP A 138 -24.73 -46.20 -11.33
CA ASP A 138 -23.84 -47.12 -10.64
C ASP A 138 -24.01 -47.02 -9.10
N ARG A 139 -24.23 -45.84 -8.54
CA ARG A 139 -24.59 -45.66 -7.12
C ARG A 139 -25.96 -46.24 -6.76
N VAL A 140 -26.97 -46.07 -7.59
CA VAL A 140 -28.28 -46.66 -7.35
C VAL A 140 -28.22 -48.18 -7.42
N ARG A 141 -27.41 -48.74 -8.32
CA ARG A 141 -27.16 -50.18 -8.42
C ARG A 141 -26.39 -50.79 -7.24
N SER A 142 -25.64 -50.00 -6.51
CA SER A 142 -24.94 -50.44 -5.29
C SER A 142 -25.85 -50.58 -4.07
N LEU A 143 -27.15 -50.23 -4.18
CA LEU A 143 -28.16 -50.49 -3.16
C LEU A 143 -28.38 -52.02 -3.01
N PRO A 144 -28.89 -52.50 -1.84
CA PRO A 144 -29.15 -53.91 -1.63
C PRO A 144 -30.09 -54.48 -2.72
N GLU A 145 -29.80 -55.69 -3.18
CA GLU A 145 -30.63 -56.38 -4.16
C GLU A 145 -32.07 -56.54 -3.63
N GLY A 146 -33.06 -56.30 -4.44
CA GLY A 146 -34.48 -56.31 -4.07
C GLY A 146 -35.03 -54.96 -3.59
N THR A 147 -34.23 -53.94 -3.35
CA THR A 147 -34.68 -52.61 -2.93
C THR A 147 -35.62 -52.02 -3.98
N ARG A 148 -36.83 -51.63 -3.55
CA ARG A 148 -37.81 -50.94 -4.40
C ARG A 148 -37.65 -49.42 -4.31
N PHE A 149 -37.53 -48.79 -5.43
CA PHE A 149 -37.34 -47.31 -5.50
C PHE A 149 -38.10 -46.72 -6.67
N GLN A 150 -38.34 -45.41 -6.58
CA GLN A 150 -38.86 -44.62 -7.69
C GLN A 150 -37.85 -43.54 -8.09
N VAL A 151 -37.78 -43.32 -9.41
CA VAL A 151 -37.02 -42.23 -10.01
C VAL A 151 -37.93 -41.02 -10.11
N VAL A 152 -37.57 -39.95 -9.43
CA VAL A 152 -38.41 -38.76 -9.28
C VAL A 152 -37.68 -37.54 -9.82
N SER A 153 -38.40 -36.72 -10.59
CA SER A 153 -37.89 -35.47 -11.17
C SER A 153 -38.56 -34.26 -10.51
N PRO A 154 -37.84 -33.39 -9.76
CA PRO A 154 -38.39 -32.19 -9.11
C PRO A 154 -38.52 -31.03 -10.12
N VAL A 155 -39.67 -30.91 -10.78
CA VAL A 155 -39.93 -29.89 -11.83
C VAL A 155 -40.29 -28.52 -11.28
N VAL A 156 -40.88 -28.44 -10.07
CA VAL A 156 -41.12 -27.17 -9.34
C VAL A 156 -40.61 -27.30 -7.91
N ARG A 157 -39.81 -26.34 -7.45
CA ARG A 157 -39.19 -26.37 -6.11
C ARG A 157 -39.58 -25.11 -5.33
N GLY A 158 -40.58 -25.18 -4.47
CA GLY A 158 -40.93 -24.10 -3.55
C GLY A 158 -41.27 -22.77 -4.23
N ARG A 159 -41.84 -22.76 -5.43
CA ARG A 159 -42.20 -21.55 -6.20
C ARG A 159 -43.69 -21.28 -6.17
N LYS A 160 -44.10 -20.02 -6.17
CA LYS A 160 -45.49 -19.59 -6.25
C LYS A 160 -45.98 -19.75 -7.68
N GLY A 161 -47.22 -20.22 -7.85
CA GLY A 161 -47.84 -20.38 -9.17
C GLY A 161 -48.98 -21.39 -9.14
N GLU A 162 -49.85 -21.40 -10.16
CA GLU A 162 -50.96 -22.33 -10.34
C GLU A 162 -50.56 -23.61 -11.09
N TYR A 163 -49.53 -23.55 -11.91
CA TYR A 163 -48.87 -24.64 -12.67
C TYR A 163 -49.83 -25.54 -13.51
N GLN A 164 -51.00 -25.05 -13.89
CA GLN A 164 -51.97 -25.82 -14.68
C GLN A 164 -51.40 -26.26 -16.03
N ASP A 165 -50.79 -25.35 -16.78
CA ASP A 165 -50.20 -25.66 -18.09
C ASP A 165 -49.08 -26.72 -17.99
N LEU A 166 -48.23 -26.64 -16.94
CA LEU A 166 -47.19 -27.62 -16.69
C LEU A 166 -47.76 -28.99 -16.37
N LEU A 167 -48.82 -29.07 -15.55
CA LEU A 167 -49.49 -30.33 -15.21
C LEU A 167 -50.17 -30.96 -16.43
N GLU A 168 -50.74 -30.16 -17.34
CA GLU A 168 -51.29 -30.63 -18.60
C GLU A 168 -50.21 -31.12 -19.56
N GLU A 169 -49.06 -30.42 -19.67
CA GLU A 169 -47.91 -30.84 -20.47
C GLU A 169 -47.36 -32.19 -20.00
N LEU A 170 -47.24 -32.36 -18.68
CA LEU A 170 -46.78 -33.61 -18.07
C LEU A 170 -47.74 -34.77 -18.35
N LYS A 171 -49.06 -34.53 -18.31
CA LYS A 171 -50.09 -35.54 -18.70
C LYS A 171 -49.97 -35.91 -20.19
N ALA A 172 -49.82 -34.90 -21.04
CA ALA A 172 -49.65 -35.11 -22.49
C ALA A 172 -48.36 -35.88 -22.83
N SER A 173 -47.31 -35.71 -22.01
CA SER A 173 -46.05 -36.45 -22.11
C SER A 173 -46.10 -37.88 -21.56
N GLY A 174 -47.30 -38.34 -21.05
CA GLY A 174 -47.52 -39.72 -20.62
C GLY A 174 -47.14 -40.03 -19.17
N TYR A 175 -46.79 -39.02 -18.34
CA TYR A 175 -46.57 -39.24 -16.91
C TYR A 175 -47.90 -39.45 -16.18
N VAL A 176 -47.89 -40.35 -15.16
CA VAL A 176 -49.15 -40.77 -14.49
C VAL A 176 -49.21 -40.23 -13.05
N ARG A 177 -48.08 -40.00 -12.40
CA ARG A 177 -48.02 -39.66 -10.98
C ARG A 177 -47.07 -38.52 -10.71
N ALA A 178 -47.42 -37.69 -9.75
CA ALA A 178 -46.57 -36.67 -9.19
C ALA A 178 -46.71 -36.62 -7.67
N ILE A 179 -45.66 -36.17 -7.01
CA ILE A 179 -45.66 -35.80 -5.59
C ILE A 179 -45.86 -34.29 -5.55
N VAL A 180 -47.01 -33.83 -5.08
CA VAL A 180 -47.35 -32.41 -4.98
C VAL A 180 -47.43 -32.07 -3.49
N ASP A 181 -46.59 -31.14 -3.06
CA ASP A 181 -46.46 -30.71 -1.67
C ASP A 181 -46.33 -31.88 -0.66
N GLY A 182 -45.55 -32.89 -1.07
CA GLY A 182 -45.30 -34.09 -0.28
C GLY A 182 -46.32 -35.22 -0.42
N GLN A 183 -47.44 -34.99 -1.14
CA GLN A 183 -48.47 -36.01 -1.34
C GLN A 183 -48.33 -36.66 -2.71
N LEU A 184 -48.27 -37.99 -2.75
CA LEU A 184 -48.24 -38.77 -3.99
C LEU A 184 -49.66 -38.83 -4.59
N LEU A 185 -49.91 -38.19 -5.72
CA LEU A 185 -51.18 -38.10 -6.42
C LEU A 185 -51.06 -38.62 -7.85
N ARG A 186 -52.20 -39.05 -8.46
CA ARG A 186 -52.26 -39.16 -9.91
C ARG A 186 -52.31 -37.74 -10.50
N LEU A 187 -51.70 -37.51 -11.63
CA LEU A 187 -51.71 -36.20 -12.29
C LEU A 187 -53.15 -35.76 -12.67
N GLU A 188 -54.09 -36.75 -12.85
CA GLU A 188 -55.49 -36.48 -13.09
C GLU A 188 -56.25 -35.98 -11.86
N ASP A 189 -55.78 -36.34 -10.66
CA ASP A 189 -56.42 -36.07 -9.37
C ASP A 189 -55.77 -34.84 -8.63
N VAL A 190 -54.81 -34.15 -9.26
CA VAL A 190 -54.16 -32.97 -8.64
C VAL A 190 -55.19 -31.82 -8.57
N PRO A 191 -55.49 -31.32 -7.37
CA PRO A 191 -56.40 -30.18 -7.22
C PRO A 191 -55.82 -28.90 -7.79
N PRO A 192 -56.62 -27.90 -8.14
CA PRO A 192 -56.11 -26.58 -8.54
C PRO A 192 -55.23 -26.00 -7.44
N LEU A 193 -53.99 -25.62 -7.81
CA LEU A 193 -52.99 -25.06 -6.88
C LEU A 193 -53.22 -23.57 -6.68
N GLU A 194 -52.97 -23.08 -5.46
CA GLU A 194 -53.16 -21.68 -5.12
C GLU A 194 -51.97 -20.81 -5.61
N LYS A 195 -52.24 -19.80 -6.44
CA LYS A 195 -51.26 -18.90 -7.04
C LYS A 195 -50.33 -18.20 -6.04
N LYS A 196 -50.83 -17.97 -4.81
CA LYS A 196 -50.07 -17.21 -3.76
C LYS A 196 -49.22 -18.10 -2.87
N LEU A 197 -49.45 -19.40 -2.85
CA LEU A 197 -48.71 -20.37 -2.07
C LEU A 197 -47.45 -20.86 -2.83
N LYS A 198 -46.46 -21.34 -2.09
CA LYS A 198 -45.31 -22.01 -2.68
C LYS A 198 -45.62 -23.49 -2.84
N HIS A 199 -45.43 -24.02 -4.05
CA HIS A 199 -45.64 -25.41 -4.35
C HIS A 199 -44.36 -26.12 -4.76
N THR A 200 -44.28 -27.40 -4.42
CA THR A 200 -43.24 -28.32 -4.87
C THR A 200 -43.91 -29.44 -5.66
N ILE A 201 -43.52 -29.61 -6.94
CA ILE A 201 -44.06 -30.63 -7.83
C ILE A 201 -42.93 -31.52 -8.30
N GLU A 202 -43.00 -32.77 -8.00
CA GLU A 202 -42.03 -33.80 -8.36
C GLU A 202 -42.71 -34.90 -9.18
N VAL A 203 -42.22 -35.14 -10.38
CA VAL A 203 -42.80 -36.16 -11.29
C VAL A 203 -42.17 -37.52 -11.06
N VAL A 204 -42.97 -38.56 -10.86
CA VAL A 204 -42.48 -39.92 -10.82
C VAL A 204 -42.26 -40.42 -12.24
N VAL A 205 -40.98 -40.53 -12.63
CA VAL A 205 -40.58 -40.95 -13.99
C VAL A 205 -40.68 -42.45 -14.15
N ASP A 206 -40.18 -43.23 -13.17
CA ASP A 206 -40.23 -44.68 -13.20
C ASP A 206 -40.23 -45.29 -11.79
N ARG A 207 -40.67 -46.58 -11.69
CA ARG A 207 -40.61 -47.39 -10.47
C ARG A 207 -39.86 -48.65 -10.77
N LEU A 208 -38.78 -48.88 -10.06
CA LEU A 208 -37.81 -49.95 -10.33
C LEU A 208 -37.49 -50.74 -9.07
N VAL A 209 -36.89 -51.89 -9.28
CA VAL A 209 -36.33 -52.74 -8.23
C VAL A 209 -34.87 -53.02 -8.58
N VAL A 210 -33.99 -52.95 -7.61
CA VAL A 210 -32.60 -53.30 -7.81
C VAL A 210 -32.46 -54.78 -8.08
N ARG A 211 -32.09 -55.13 -9.33
CA ARG A 211 -31.91 -56.52 -9.79
C ARG A 211 -30.95 -56.57 -10.97
N GLU A 212 -30.44 -57.75 -11.26
CA GLU A 212 -29.63 -57.96 -12.46
C GLU A 212 -30.43 -57.57 -13.74
N GLY A 213 -29.84 -56.81 -14.66
CA GLY A 213 -30.47 -56.36 -15.90
C GLY A 213 -31.24 -55.02 -15.81
N VAL A 214 -31.37 -54.37 -14.64
CA VAL A 214 -32.10 -53.08 -14.49
C VAL A 214 -31.35 -51.86 -15.10
N ARG A 215 -30.03 -52.03 -15.43
CA ARG A 215 -29.12 -50.94 -15.81
C ARG A 215 -29.65 -50.06 -16.93
N GLN A 216 -30.04 -50.63 -18.07
CA GLN A 216 -30.48 -49.88 -19.26
C GLN A 216 -31.72 -49.03 -18.92
N ARG A 217 -32.77 -49.64 -18.36
CA ARG A 217 -33.99 -48.96 -17.97
C ARG A 217 -33.78 -47.87 -16.93
N LEU A 218 -32.89 -48.13 -15.96
CA LEU A 218 -32.53 -47.15 -14.96
C LEU A 218 -31.78 -45.95 -15.61
N THR A 219 -30.87 -46.21 -16.58
CA THR A 219 -30.17 -45.14 -17.31
C THR A 219 -31.17 -44.26 -18.04
N ASP A 220 -32.08 -44.84 -18.80
CA ASP A 220 -33.11 -44.10 -19.55
C ASP A 220 -34.00 -43.27 -18.62
N SER A 221 -34.34 -43.80 -17.45
CA SER A 221 -35.20 -43.13 -16.46
C SER A 221 -34.47 -42.00 -15.77
N VAL A 222 -33.18 -42.18 -15.41
CA VAL A 222 -32.34 -41.15 -14.81
C VAL A 222 -32.06 -40.00 -15.78
N GLU A 223 -31.73 -40.30 -17.06
CA GLU A 223 -31.53 -39.27 -18.09
C GLU A 223 -32.83 -38.48 -18.35
N THR A 224 -33.98 -39.17 -18.36
CA THR A 224 -35.27 -38.49 -18.51
C THR A 224 -35.58 -37.60 -17.31
N ALA A 225 -35.31 -38.05 -16.08
CA ALA A 225 -35.52 -37.27 -14.86
C ALA A 225 -34.61 -36.04 -14.82
N LEU A 226 -33.36 -36.19 -15.19
CA LEU A 226 -32.38 -35.09 -15.26
C LEU A 226 -32.79 -34.01 -16.28
N ARG A 227 -33.30 -34.45 -17.46
CA ARG A 227 -33.76 -33.53 -18.50
C ARG A 227 -34.99 -32.72 -18.07
N LEU A 228 -35.95 -33.36 -17.39
CA LEU A 228 -37.17 -32.70 -16.94
C LEU A 228 -36.95 -31.67 -15.83
N SER A 229 -35.98 -31.91 -14.93
CA SER A 229 -35.73 -31.08 -13.74
C SER A 229 -34.54 -30.13 -13.90
N ASP A 230 -33.99 -30.02 -15.11
CA ASP A 230 -32.77 -29.23 -15.37
C ASP A 230 -31.54 -29.71 -14.56
N GLY A 231 -31.35 -31.04 -14.53
CA GLY A 231 -30.17 -31.70 -14.01
C GLY A 231 -30.28 -32.24 -12.57
N LEU A 232 -31.45 -32.40 -12.00
CA LEU A 232 -31.64 -33.01 -10.67
C LEU A 232 -32.53 -34.27 -10.76
N VAL A 233 -32.13 -35.32 -10.04
CA VAL A 233 -32.96 -36.54 -9.89
C VAL A 233 -32.99 -36.98 -8.43
N ILE A 234 -34.13 -37.45 -7.97
CA ILE A 234 -34.33 -37.99 -6.62
C ILE A 234 -34.59 -39.50 -6.76
N ILE A 235 -33.86 -40.29 -6.03
CA ILE A 235 -34.13 -41.72 -5.87
C ILE A 235 -34.84 -41.89 -4.52
N ASP A 236 -36.12 -42.21 -4.55
CA ASP A 236 -36.95 -42.41 -3.36
C ASP A 236 -37.10 -43.90 -3.10
N CYS A 237 -36.42 -44.42 -2.07
CA CYS A 237 -36.46 -45.85 -1.67
C CYS A 237 -37.72 -46.14 -0.86
N ILE A 238 -38.70 -46.72 -1.51
CA ILE A 238 -40.05 -46.94 -0.94
C ILE A 238 -40.04 -47.91 0.26
N ASP A 239 -39.03 -48.71 0.37
CA ASP A 239 -38.90 -49.72 1.45
C ASP A 239 -38.41 -49.14 2.80
N LEU A 240 -37.97 -47.89 2.79
CA LEU A 240 -37.50 -47.20 4.00
C LEU A 240 -38.62 -46.33 4.58
N ASP A 241 -38.58 -46.12 5.91
CA ASP A 241 -39.54 -45.26 6.61
C ASP A 241 -39.43 -43.79 6.16
N GLU A 242 -40.52 -43.01 6.27
CA GLU A 242 -40.55 -41.59 5.86
C GLU A 242 -39.58 -40.74 6.62
N SER A 243 -39.20 -41.13 7.84
CA SER A 243 -38.27 -40.45 8.69
C SER A 243 -36.77 -40.83 8.45
N ASP A 244 -36.55 -41.84 7.57
CA ASP A 244 -35.17 -42.29 7.29
C ASP A 244 -34.45 -41.29 6.36
N PRO A 245 -33.33 -40.74 6.77
CA PRO A 245 -32.57 -39.79 5.94
C PRO A 245 -32.07 -40.39 4.63
N ASP A 246 -31.89 -41.73 4.57
CA ASP A 246 -31.43 -42.45 3.39
C ASP A 246 -32.59 -42.82 2.40
N ARG A 247 -33.83 -42.54 2.76
CA ARG A 247 -34.99 -42.81 1.92
C ARG A 247 -34.97 -42.04 0.60
N ARG A 248 -34.73 -40.73 0.67
CA ARG A 248 -34.76 -39.81 -0.49
C ARG A 248 -33.36 -39.31 -0.82
N ARG A 249 -32.69 -40.00 -1.76
CA ARG A 249 -31.33 -39.67 -2.18
C ARG A 249 -31.37 -38.76 -3.40
N LYS A 250 -30.87 -37.56 -3.26
CA LYS A 250 -30.82 -36.56 -4.33
C LYS A 250 -29.47 -36.65 -5.06
N TYR A 251 -29.52 -36.64 -6.38
CA TYR A 251 -28.37 -36.64 -7.27
C TYR A 251 -28.51 -35.52 -8.28
N SER A 252 -27.39 -34.91 -8.67
CA SER A 252 -27.41 -33.80 -9.60
C SER A 252 -26.32 -33.91 -10.65
N GLU A 253 -26.69 -33.66 -11.89
CA GLU A 253 -25.76 -33.46 -13.01
C GLU A 253 -25.13 -32.06 -12.96
N LYS A 254 -25.86 -31.09 -12.42
CA LYS A 254 -25.36 -29.75 -12.10
C LYS A 254 -24.89 -29.70 -10.66
N ARG A 255 -23.92 -28.82 -10.37
CA ARG A 255 -23.37 -28.59 -9.01
C ARG A 255 -24.43 -27.93 -8.13
N SER A 256 -25.24 -28.69 -7.46
CA SER A 256 -26.29 -28.25 -6.53
C SER A 256 -26.10 -28.81 -5.13
N CYS A 257 -26.61 -28.10 -4.11
CA CYS A 257 -26.56 -28.57 -2.74
C CYS A 257 -27.47 -29.80 -2.55
N PRO A 258 -27.03 -30.88 -1.92
CA PRO A 258 -27.89 -32.05 -1.62
C PRO A 258 -29.01 -31.70 -0.63
N ASN A 259 -28.94 -30.61 0.12
CA ASN A 259 -29.94 -30.13 1.07
C ASN A 259 -30.83 -29.00 0.52
N ASP A 260 -30.98 -28.88 -0.81
CA ASP A 260 -31.84 -27.93 -1.50
C ASP A 260 -31.62 -26.43 -1.22
N HIS A 261 -30.45 -26.04 -0.77
CA HIS A 261 -30.13 -24.61 -0.70
C HIS A 261 -30.00 -24.04 -2.12
N PRO A 262 -30.59 -22.87 -2.39
CA PRO A 262 -30.46 -22.22 -3.69
C PRO A 262 -29.01 -21.85 -3.96
N LEU A 263 -28.37 -22.57 -4.85
CA LEU A 263 -27.01 -22.35 -5.30
C LEU A 263 -26.99 -22.08 -6.79
N THR A 264 -26.29 -21.05 -7.18
CA THR A 264 -25.96 -20.73 -8.57
C THR A 264 -24.43 -20.82 -8.74
N LEU A 265 -23.87 -22.00 -8.50
CA LEU A 265 -22.54 -22.33 -9.00
C LEU A 265 -22.73 -22.94 -10.40
N ASP A 266 -22.74 -22.07 -11.40
CA ASP A 266 -22.51 -22.45 -12.78
C ASP A 266 -21.11 -23.07 -12.91
N GLU A 267 -20.51 -23.21 -14.03
CA GLU A 267 -19.19 -23.82 -14.18
C GLU A 267 -18.11 -23.13 -13.31
N ILE A 268 -17.32 -23.93 -12.55
CA ILE A 268 -16.17 -23.44 -11.81
C ILE A 268 -15.00 -23.26 -12.77
N GLU A 269 -14.79 -22.03 -13.21
CA GLU A 269 -13.71 -21.61 -14.11
C GLU A 269 -12.72 -20.68 -13.37
N PRO A 270 -11.50 -20.47 -13.88
CA PRO A 270 -10.57 -19.51 -13.27
C PRO A 270 -11.13 -18.09 -13.13
N ARG A 271 -12.02 -17.66 -14.05
CA ARG A 271 -12.70 -16.34 -13.96
C ARG A 271 -13.65 -16.22 -12.76
N THR A 272 -14.19 -17.34 -12.27
CA THR A 272 -15.06 -17.39 -11.09
C THR A 272 -14.31 -16.97 -9.81
N PHE A 273 -13.00 -17.18 -9.74
CA PHE A 273 -12.15 -16.78 -8.62
C PHE A 273 -11.52 -15.38 -8.78
N SER A 274 -11.93 -14.63 -9.80
CA SER A 274 -11.43 -13.27 -10.02
C SER A 274 -12.30 -12.24 -9.31
N PHE A 275 -11.73 -11.50 -8.37
CA PHE A 275 -12.41 -10.35 -7.76
C PHE A 275 -12.46 -9.11 -8.68
N ASN A 276 -11.78 -9.16 -9.84
CA ASN A 276 -11.86 -8.13 -10.88
C ASN A 276 -12.95 -8.42 -11.94
N ALA A 277 -13.54 -9.61 -11.89
CA ALA A 277 -14.59 -10.01 -12.83
C ALA A 277 -15.96 -10.07 -12.12
N PRO A 278 -17.07 -9.66 -12.76
CA PRO A 278 -18.40 -9.67 -12.16
C PRO A 278 -18.86 -11.06 -11.69
N TYR A 279 -18.31 -12.12 -12.28
CA TYR A 279 -18.65 -13.50 -11.96
C TYR A 279 -18.21 -13.92 -10.55
N GLY A 280 -17.06 -13.45 -10.09
CA GLY A 280 -16.49 -13.81 -8.79
C GLY A 280 -16.54 -12.70 -7.75
N ALA A 281 -16.58 -11.44 -8.18
CA ALA A 281 -16.51 -10.28 -7.29
C ALA A 281 -17.72 -10.21 -6.35
N CYS A 282 -17.48 -9.86 -5.09
CA CYS A 282 -18.54 -9.53 -4.15
C CYS A 282 -19.38 -8.38 -4.71
N PRO A 283 -20.73 -8.54 -4.83
CA PRO A 283 -21.59 -7.53 -5.46
C PRO A 283 -21.67 -6.23 -4.65
N GLU A 284 -21.52 -6.28 -3.32
CA GLU A 284 -21.61 -5.10 -2.48
C GLU A 284 -20.40 -4.18 -2.56
N CYS A 285 -19.18 -4.72 -2.58
CA CYS A 285 -17.93 -3.93 -2.67
C CYS A 285 -17.32 -3.97 -4.07
N SER A 286 -17.97 -4.61 -5.05
CA SER A 286 -17.47 -4.77 -6.43
C SER A 286 -16.03 -5.30 -6.48
N GLY A 287 -15.66 -6.21 -5.55
CA GLY A 287 -14.34 -6.83 -5.47
C GLY A 287 -13.27 -6.00 -4.76
N LEU A 288 -13.60 -4.87 -4.13
CA LEU A 288 -12.65 -4.05 -3.37
C LEU A 288 -12.29 -4.67 -2.01
N GLY A 289 -13.23 -5.41 -1.39
CA GLY A 289 -13.05 -6.01 -0.05
C GLY A 289 -13.35 -5.03 1.09
N SER A 290 -13.37 -3.74 0.82
CA SER A 290 -13.62 -2.68 1.79
C SER A 290 -14.65 -1.68 1.29
N LYS A 291 -15.18 -0.90 2.22
CA LYS A 291 -16.08 0.23 1.96
C LYS A 291 -15.64 1.42 2.79
N LEU A 292 -15.85 2.61 2.25
CA LEU A 292 -15.71 3.84 3.02
C LEU A 292 -17.00 4.08 3.81
N GLU A 293 -16.92 4.01 5.13
CA GLU A 293 -18.02 4.33 6.04
C GLU A 293 -17.68 5.56 6.87
N VAL A 294 -18.70 6.36 7.20
CA VAL A 294 -18.51 7.54 8.03
C VAL A 294 -18.21 7.10 9.46
N ASP A 295 -17.09 7.57 10.00
CA ASP A 295 -16.64 7.22 11.34
C ASP A 295 -17.12 8.25 12.36
N PRO A 296 -17.94 7.86 13.34
CA PRO A 296 -18.39 8.75 14.40
C PRO A 296 -17.25 9.43 15.17
N GLU A 297 -16.11 8.76 15.38
CA GLU A 297 -14.94 9.32 16.07
C GLU A 297 -14.26 10.43 15.25
N LEU A 298 -14.32 10.35 13.91
CA LEU A 298 -13.84 11.41 13.02
C LEU A 298 -14.82 12.57 12.93
N VAL A 299 -16.11 12.35 13.19
CA VAL A 299 -17.15 13.39 13.22
C VAL A 299 -17.13 14.13 14.54
N VAL A 300 -16.84 13.46 15.65
CA VAL A 300 -16.70 14.00 17.01
C VAL A 300 -15.34 13.61 17.57
N PRO A 301 -14.27 14.29 17.19
CA PRO A 301 -12.90 13.91 17.60
C PRO A 301 -12.56 14.29 19.06
N ASP A 302 -13.30 15.20 19.65
CA ASP A 302 -13.10 15.65 21.04
C ASP A 302 -14.43 15.60 21.79
N GLU A 303 -14.57 14.61 22.64
CA GLU A 303 -15.77 14.39 23.45
C GLU A 303 -15.89 15.34 24.67
N GLU A 304 -14.84 16.08 25.00
CA GLU A 304 -14.86 17.09 26.04
C GLU A 304 -15.60 18.37 25.61
N LEU A 305 -15.71 18.60 24.29
CA LEU A 305 -16.42 19.76 23.75
C LEU A 305 -17.93 19.55 23.77
N SER A 306 -18.67 20.67 24.01
CA SER A 306 -20.12 20.71 23.83
C SER A 306 -20.49 21.00 22.37
N LEU A 307 -21.77 20.84 22.02
CA LEU A 307 -22.28 21.19 20.68
C LEU A 307 -22.09 22.68 20.36
N ASN A 308 -22.23 23.57 21.31
CA ASN A 308 -21.96 24.99 21.16
C ASN A 308 -20.48 25.31 20.94
N GLN A 309 -19.58 24.47 21.47
CA GLN A 309 -18.14 24.58 21.27
C GLN A 309 -17.68 23.88 19.99
N GLY A 310 -18.59 23.22 19.27
CA GLY A 310 -18.32 22.62 17.98
C GLY A 310 -17.89 21.15 18.05
N ALA A 311 -18.36 20.37 19.00
CA ALA A 311 -18.09 18.93 19.10
C ALA A 311 -18.33 18.18 17.80
N VAL A 312 -19.40 18.48 17.05
CA VAL A 312 -19.69 17.91 15.73
C VAL A 312 -19.05 18.78 14.63
N ILE A 313 -17.85 18.42 14.25
CA ILE A 313 -16.98 19.29 13.42
C ILE A 313 -17.43 19.47 11.97
N VAL A 314 -18.21 18.56 11.43
CA VAL A 314 -18.69 18.63 10.03
C VAL A 314 -19.57 19.86 9.80
N TRP A 315 -20.27 20.35 10.82
CA TRP A 315 -21.17 21.49 10.76
C TRP A 315 -20.51 22.83 11.10
N ASN A 316 -19.26 22.84 11.58
CA ASN A 316 -18.59 24.07 12.04
C ASN A 316 -18.49 25.15 10.96
N SER A 317 -18.41 24.78 9.68
CA SER A 317 -18.39 25.74 8.56
C SER A 317 -19.73 26.44 8.30
N ASN A 318 -20.85 25.85 8.74
CA ASN A 318 -22.20 26.40 8.59
C ASN A 318 -23.00 26.28 9.89
N PHE A 319 -22.32 26.54 11.01
CA PHE A 319 -22.87 26.32 12.35
C PHE A 319 -24.18 27.09 12.60
N LYS A 320 -24.32 28.30 12.06
CA LYS A 320 -25.55 29.09 12.24
C LYS A 320 -26.82 28.39 11.76
N TYR A 321 -26.74 27.68 10.64
CA TYR A 321 -27.88 26.90 10.13
C TYR A 321 -28.15 25.66 10.98
N HIS A 322 -27.12 24.86 11.23
CA HIS A 322 -27.24 23.63 12.00
C HIS A 322 -27.57 23.89 13.47
N ARG A 323 -27.14 25.03 14.03
CA ARG A 323 -27.47 25.42 15.40
C ARG A 323 -28.98 25.49 15.66
N HIS A 324 -29.76 26.10 14.76
CA HIS A 324 -31.22 26.16 14.93
C HIS A 324 -31.88 24.78 14.89
N LEU A 325 -31.34 23.87 14.08
CA LEU A 325 -31.80 22.48 14.03
C LEU A 325 -31.45 21.73 15.32
N LEU A 326 -30.24 21.92 15.85
CA LEU A 326 -29.79 21.33 17.10
C LEU A 326 -30.53 21.89 18.32
N GLU A 327 -30.79 23.21 18.36
CA GLU A 327 -31.59 23.83 19.40
C GLU A 327 -33.04 23.29 19.43
N ALA A 328 -33.62 23.06 18.26
CA ALA A 328 -34.95 22.47 18.14
C ALA A 328 -34.95 20.99 18.63
N LEU A 329 -33.94 20.22 18.24
CA LEU A 329 -33.74 18.83 18.71
C LEU A 329 -33.48 18.77 20.23
N ALA A 330 -32.67 19.69 20.74
CA ALA A 330 -32.38 19.80 22.18
C ALA A 330 -33.63 20.04 23.03
N LYS A 331 -34.53 20.88 22.51
CA LYS A 331 -35.83 21.14 23.19
C LYS A 331 -36.74 19.92 23.20
N GLU A 332 -36.72 19.14 22.10
CA GLU A 332 -37.56 17.94 21.98
C GLU A 332 -37.05 16.79 22.84
N LEU A 333 -35.73 16.57 22.84
CA LEU A 333 -35.11 15.48 23.62
C LEU A 333 -34.70 15.87 25.04
N GLY A 334 -34.83 17.15 25.44
CA GLY A 334 -34.61 17.63 26.82
C GLY A 334 -33.13 17.65 27.24
N PHE A 335 -32.20 18.04 26.34
CA PHE A 335 -30.77 18.16 26.67
C PHE A 335 -30.26 19.60 26.47
N SER A 336 -29.13 19.93 27.10
CA SER A 336 -28.45 21.23 26.92
C SER A 336 -27.40 21.17 25.83
N MET A 337 -27.34 22.19 25.01
CA MET A 337 -26.29 22.38 23.97
C MET A 337 -24.88 22.63 24.53
N ASP A 338 -24.81 22.97 25.86
CA ASP A 338 -23.56 23.24 26.56
C ASP A 338 -23.01 22.01 27.31
N THR A 339 -23.74 20.90 27.29
CA THR A 339 -23.29 19.65 27.90
C THR A 339 -22.16 19.06 27.04
N PRO A 340 -21.00 18.68 27.63
CA PRO A 340 -19.94 17.97 26.92
C PRO A 340 -20.48 16.73 26.25
N TRP A 341 -19.95 16.43 25.04
CA TRP A 341 -20.42 15.28 24.26
C TRP A 341 -20.38 13.97 25.06
N LYS A 342 -19.30 13.71 25.79
CA LYS A 342 -19.15 12.50 26.64
C LYS A 342 -20.31 12.28 27.58
N ASP A 343 -20.87 13.36 28.14
CA ASP A 343 -21.92 13.36 29.19
C ASP A 343 -23.34 13.32 28.61
N LEU A 344 -23.49 13.45 27.27
CA LEU A 344 -24.78 13.33 26.60
C LEU A 344 -25.33 11.90 26.67
N PRO A 345 -26.64 11.69 26.89
CA PRO A 345 -27.27 10.38 26.85
C PRO A 345 -27.08 9.69 25.48
N LYS A 346 -26.91 8.37 25.48
CA LYS A 346 -26.71 7.57 24.23
C LYS A 346 -27.80 7.85 23.19
N LYS A 347 -29.06 7.99 23.60
CA LYS A 347 -30.20 8.32 22.75
C LYS A 347 -30.03 9.67 22.03
N VAL A 348 -29.46 10.66 22.71
CA VAL A 348 -29.19 11.99 22.15
C VAL A 348 -28.03 11.94 21.19
N LYS A 349 -26.93 11.25 21.54
CA LYS A 349 -25.80 11.01 20.65
C LYS A 349 -26.24 10.32 19.34
N ASP A 350 -27.05 9.27 19.45
CA ASP A 350 -27.59 8.55 18.30
C ASP A 350 -28.48 9.43 17.43
N ALA A 351 -29.37 10.25 18.04
CA ALA A 351 -30.21 11.19 17.30
C ALA A 351 -29.39 12.23 16.52
N ILE A 352 -28.32 12.76 17.12
CA ILE A 352 -27.44 13.75 16.46
C ILE A 352 -26.62 13.11 15.34
N LEU A 353 -26.13 11.90 15.53
CA LEU A 353 -25.31 11.20 14.54
C LEU A 353 -26.15 10.64 13.37
N ASN A 354 -27.22 9.91 13.67
CA ASN A 354 -28.00 9.16 12.67
C ASN A 354 -29.25 9.89 12.19
N GLY A 355 -29.83 10.81 12.99
CA GLY A 355 -30.99 11.65 12.61
C GLY A 355 -32.30 10.92 12.33
N ARG A 356 -32.38 9.60 12.59
CA ARG A 356 -33.52 8.77 12.23
C ARG A 356 -34.80 9.18 12.98
N ASN A 357 -35.86 9.49 12.24
CA ASN A 357 -37.23 9.66 12.70
C ASN A 357 -37.50 10.87 13.62
N TYR A 358 -36.66 11.91 13.60
CA TYR A 358 -36.94 13.14 14.34
C TYR A 358 -37.39 14.24 13.40
N GLU A 359 -38.63 14.72 13.57
CA GLU A 359 -39.13 15.95 12.97
C GLU A 359 -38.97 17.09 13.98
N VAL A 360 -38.24 18.14 13.63
CA VAL A 360 -37.93 19.26 14.49
C VAL A 360 -38.66 20.51 14.02
N LYS A 361 -39.27 21.26 14.95
CA LYS A 361 -39.93 22.54 14.66
C LYS A 361 -38.93 23.66 14.89
N VAL A 362 -38.32 24.13 13.81
CA VAL A 362 -37.33 25.20 13.81
C VAL A 362 -38.03 26.54 13.89
N LYS A 363 -37.65 27.40 14.85
CA LYS A 363 -38.06 28.79 14.94
C LYS A 363 -36.87 29.68 14.67
N PHE A 364 -37.02 30.67 13.78
CA PHE A 364 -35.97 31.64 13.50
C PHE A 364 -36.56 33.04 13.24
N ARG A 365 -35.79 34.10 13.55
CA ARG A 365 -36.15 35.47 13.23
C ARG A 365 -35.54 35.87 11.90
N ASN A 366 -36.38 36.36 11.01
CA ASN A 366 -35.91 36.85 9.72
C ASN A 366 -35.19 38.23 9.82
N ARG A 367 -34.61 38.76 8.75
CA ARG A 367 -33.95 40.09 8.73
C ARG A 367 -34.81 41.25 9.23
N TRP A 368 -36.13 41.13 9.21
CA TRP A 368 -37.08 42.13 9.68
C TRP A 368 -37.64 41.86 11.08
N GLY A 369 -37.00 40.96 11.86
CA GLY A 369 -37.40 40.67 13.25
C GLY A 369 -38.67 39.82 13.41
N ARG A 370 -39.31 39.35 12.34
CA ARG A 370 -40.52 38.50 12.40
C ARG A 370 -40.14 37.05 12.64
N GLU A 371 -40.79 36.41 13.65
CA GLU A 371 -40.64 34.98 13.90
C GLU A 371 -41.31 34.17 12.78
N ARG A 372 -40.59 33.21 12.26
CA ARG A 372 -41.09 32.16 11.35
C ARG A 372 -40.73 30.80 11.92
N SER A 373 -41.61 29.83 11.71
CA SER A 373 -41.34 28.43 12.07
C SER A 373 -41.67 27.51 10.90
N TYR A 374 -40.88 26.47 10.76
CA TYR A 374 -41.12 25.37 9.81
C TYR A 374 -40.80 24.05 10.52
N THR A 375 -41.44 22.97 10.10
CA THR A 375 -41.12 21.63 10.54
C THR A 375 -40.30 20.94 9.46
N THR A 376 -39.23 20.29 9.84
CA THR A 376 -38.31 19.54 8.95
C THR A 376 -37.80 18.30 9.64
N GLY A 377 -37.47 17.27 8.87
CA GLY A 377 -36.74 16.12 9.38
C GLY A 377 -35.33 16.52 9.81
N PHE A 378 -34.88 16.02 10.95
CA PHE A 378 -33.51 16.22 11.41
C PHE A 378 -32.58 15.22 10.70
N GLU A 379 -31.70 15.72 9.83
CA GLU A 379 -30.67 14.92 9.18
C GLU A 379 -29.46 14.78 10.11
N GLY A 380 -29.14 13.55 10.51
CA GLY A 380 -27.97 13.29 11.34
C GLY A 380 -26.65 13.58 10.62
N ALA A 381 -25.58 13.74 11.39
CA ALA A 381 -24.27 14.08 10.87
C ALA A 381 -23.72 13.06 9.89
N LEU A 382 -23.92 11.76 10.15
CA LEU A 382 -23.44 10.66 9.29
C LEU A 382 -24.17 10.66 7.94
N THR A 383 -25.51 10.78 7.97
CA THR A 383 -26.34 10.87 6.76
C THR A 383 -26.00 12.11 5.92
N TYR A 384 -25.78 13.24 6.60
CA TYR A 384 -25.38 14.50 5.94
C TYR A 384 -24.06 14.34 5.17
N ILE A 385 -23.04 13.69 5.77
CA ILE A 385 -21.74 13.47 5.13
C ILE A 385 -21.92 12.61 3.88
N GLN A 386 -22.67 11.49 4.01
CA GLN A 386 -22.88 10.55 2.92
C GLN A 386 -23.61 11.19 1.75
N ARG A 387 -24.72 11.87 2.00
CA ARG A 387 -25.48 12.61 0.98
C ARG A 387 -24.65 13.72 0.32
N LYS A 388 -23.89 14.50 1.14
CA LYS A 388 -23.03 15.58 0.61
C LYS A 388 -21.93 15.06 -0.30
N LYS A 389 -21.40 13.87 -0.04
CA LYS A 389 -20.42 13.22 -0.92
C LYS A 389 -21.05 12.81 -2.24
N GLU A 390 -22.27 12.25 -2.21
CA GLU A 390 -22.98 11.75 -3.41
C GLU A 390 -23.48 12.89 -4.31
N GLU A 391 -23.94 14.01 -3.71
CA GLU A 391 -24.54 15.14 -4.46
C GLU A 391 -23.52 16.14 -5.03
N THR A 392 -22.24 16.07 -4.64
CA THR A 392 -21.29 17.11 -5.00
C THR A 392 -20.36 16.71 -6.16
N GLU A 393 -20.17 17.60 -7.12
CA GLU A 393 -19.16 17.46 -8.19
C GLU A 393 -17.81 18.09 -7.81
N SER A 394 -17.75 18.80 -6.68
CA SER A 394 -16.54 19.49 -6.25
C SER A 394 -15.58 18.57 -5.55
N GLN A 395 -14.41 18.30 -6.14
CA GLN A 395 -13.36 17.43 -5.56
C GLN A 395 -12.94 17.89 -4.16
N LEU A 396 -12.86 19.21 -3.89
CA LEU A 396 -12.52 19.71 -2.56
C LEU A 396 -13.56 19.34 -1.49
N VAL A 397 -14.84 19.27 -1.88
CA VAL A 397 -15.91 18.86 -0.95
C VAL A 397 -15.88 17.35 -0.77
N VAL A 398 -15.65 16.59 -1.85
CA VAL A 398 -15.46 15.12 -1.76
C VAL A 398 -14.31 14.79 -0.81
N ASP A 399 -13.12 15.36 -1.03
CA ASP A 399 -11.93 15.15 -0.20
C ASP A 399 -12.20 15.52 1.28
N ARG A 400 -12.99 16.58 1.51
CA ARG A 400 -13.41 16.96 2.85
C ARG A 400 -14.38 15.95 3.48
N MET A 401 -15.33 15.41 2.73
CA MET A 401 -16.25 14.39 3.24
C MET A 401 -15.50 13.08 3.50
N ASP A 402 -14.57 12.71 2.61
CA ASP A 402 -13.71 11.53 2.79
C ASP A 402 -12.85 11.62 4.06
N SER A 403 -12.47 12.84 4.49
CA SER A 403 -11.73 13.02 5.75
C SER A 403 -12.52 12.62 7.02
N TYR A 404 -13.82 12.41 6.92
CA TYR A 404 -14.69 11.90 8.00
C TYR A 404 -15.02 10.42 7.85
N MET A 405 -14.42 9.75 6.85
CA MET A 405 -14.69 8.35 6.55
C MET A 405 -13.48 7.48 6.90
N ARG A 406 -13.77 6.25 7.28
CA ARG A 406 -12.79 5.18 7.51
C ARG A 406 -13.06 4.06 6.53
N GLU A 407 -11.99 3.48 6.02
CA GLU A 407 -12.08 2.25 5.26
C GLU A 407 -12.32 1.07 6.21
N VAL A 408 -13.45 0.38 6.03
CA VAL A 408 -13.85 -0.77 6.84
C VAL A 408 -14.00 -2.00 5.95
N PRO A 409 -13.75 -3.22 6.46
CA PRO A 409 -14.03 -4.43 5.69
C PRO A 409 -15.50 -4.49 5.24
N CYS A 410 -15.74 -4.90 4.03
CA CYS A 410 -17.11 -5.05 3.50
C CYS A 410 -17.91 -6.05 4.34
N SER A 411 -19.10 -5.66 4.79
CA SER A 411 -19.96 -6.47 5.67
C SER A 411 -20.39 -7.80 5.05
N ALA A 412 -20.54 -7.85 3.72
CA ALA A 412 -20.96 -9.06 3.00
C ALA A 412 -19.83 -10.09 2.81
N CYS A 413 -18.63 -9.63 2.43
CA CYS A 413 -17.50 -10.54 2.17
C CYS A 413 -16.41 -10.49 3.25
N GLN A 414 -16.55 -9.66 4.27
CA GLN A 414 -15.60 -9.51 5.39
C GLN A 414 -14.14 -9.33 4.94
N GLY A 415 -13.95 -8.61 3.83
CA GLY A 415 -12.61 -8.39 3.26
C GLY A 415 -12.21 -9.37 2.16
N ALA A 416 -12.87 -10.50 2.02
CA ALA A 416 -12.49 -11.58 1.08
C ALA A 416 -12.66 -11.23 -0.41
N ARG A 417 -13.29 -10.10 -0.77
CA ARG A 417 -13.48 -9.58 -2.14
C ARG A 417 -14.35 -10.42 -3.06
N LEU A 418 -14.64 -11.68 -2.72
CA LEU A 418 -15.34 -12.68 -3.54
C LEU A 418 -16.75 -12.97 -3.01
N ARG A 419 -17.56 -13.58 -3.84
CA ARG A 419 -18.90 -14.06 -3.47
C ARG A 419 -18.81 -15.22 -2.49
N PRO A 420 -19.81 -15.41 -1.60
CA PRO A 420 -19.84 -16.53 -0.65
C PRO A 420 -19.76 -17.92 -1.32
N GLU A 421 -20.38 -18.07 -2.49
CA GLU A 421 -20.36 -19.33 -3.24
C GLU A 421 -18.96 -19.69 -3.74
N VAL A 422 -18.17 -18.68 -4.12
CA VAL A 422 -16.77 -18.85 -4.56
C VAL A 422 -15.88 -19.18 -3.38
N LEU A 423 -16.13 -18.54 -2.23
CA LEU A 423 -15.40 -18.79 -0.98
C LEU A 423 -15.68 -20.17 -0.38
N ALA A 424 -16.79 -20.80 -0.77
CA ALA A 424 -17.12 -22.17 -0.38
C ALA A 424 -16.38 -23.25 -1.19
N VAL A 425 -15.52 -22.86 -2.15
CA VAL A 425 -14.62 -23.80 -2.83
C VAL A 425 -13.30 -23.82 -2.08
N THR A 426 -12.85 -25.00 -1.63
CA THR A 426 -11.66 -25.14 -0.77
C THR A 426 -10.62 -26.10 -1.34
N ILE A 427 -9.39 -25.91 -0.94
CA ILE A 427 -8.28 -26.86 -1.09
C ILE A 427 -7.70 -27.05 0.30
N GLY A 428 -7.65 -28.31 0.79
CA GLY A 428 -7.20 -28.61 2.14
C GLY A 428 -7.91 -27.75 3.21
N ASP A 429 -9.24 -27.62 3.10
CA ASP A 429 -10.13 -26.86 3.99
C ASP A 429 -9.98 -25.31 3.96
N LEU A 430 -9.07 -24.75 3.16
CA LEU A 430 -8.92 -23.31 2.98
C LEU A 430 -9.56 -22.83 1.67
N SER A 431 -10.32 -21.73 1.74
CA SER A 431 -10.76 -20.98 0.56
C SER A 431 -9.57 -20.19 -0.04
N ILE A 432 -9.71 -19.75 -1.29
CA ILE A 432 -8.69 -18.93 -1.96
C ILE A 432 -8.41 -17.62 -1.19
N ALA A 433 -9.40 -17.03 -0.54
CA ALA A 433 -9.22 -15.84 0.27
C ALA A 433 -8.44 -16.15 1.56
N GLN A 434 -8.82 -17.21 2.29
CA GLN A 434 -8.12 -17.63 3.50
C GLN A 434 -6.65 -17.98 3.20
N LEU A 435 -6.40 -18.72 2.12
CA LEU A 435 -5.03 -19.00 1.68
C LEU A 435 -4.25 -17.73 1.33
N SER A 436 -4.90 -16.76 0.68
CA SER A 436 -4.28 -15.48 0.33
C SER A 436 -4.03 -14.58 1.56
N ASP A 437 -4.74 -14.79 2.65
CA ASP A 437 -4.58 -14.05 3.93
C ASP A 437 -3.48 -14.65 4.83
N LEU A 438 -3.00 -15.84 4.53
CA LEU A 438 -1.82 -16.40 5.19
C LEU A 438 -0.57 -15.55 4.84
N SER A 439 0.42 -15.56 5.73
CA SER A 439 1.74 -15.06 5.37
C SER A 439 2.32 -15.88 4.21
N ILE A 440 3.21 -15.28 3.42
CA ILE A 440 3.87 -15.99 2.30
C ILE A 440 4.57 -17.25 2.79
N SER A 441 5.18 -17.21 4.00
CA SER A 441 5.77 -18.37 4.63
C SER A 441 4.73 -19.44 4.94
N ASP A 442 3.64 -19.08 5.64
CA ASP A 442 2.59 -20.03 6.03
C ASP A 442 1.85 -20.59 4.80
N ALA A 443 1.64 -19.74 3.77
CA ALA A 443 1.02 -20.17 2.50
C ALA A 443 1.90 -21.19 1.76
N LYS A 444 3.23 -20.99 1.77
CA LYS A 444 4.21 -21.94 1.23
C LYS A 444 4.14 -23.27 1.98
N ASP A 445 4.25 -23.25 3.32
CA ASP A 445 4.25 -24.44 4.15
C ASP A 445 2.92 -25.22 4.00
N PHE A 446 1.79 -24.51 3.89
CA PHE A 446 0.50 -25.14 3.60
C PHE A 446 0.48 -25.82 2.23
N LEU A 447 0.95 -25.17 1.16
CA LEU A 447 0.95 -25.73 -0.20
C LEU A 447 1.98 -26.87 -0.36
N ASP A 448 3.05 -26.89 0.45
CA ASP A 448 4.03 -27.97 0.49
C ASP A 448 3.46 -29.24 1.19
N SER A 449 2.54 -29.04 2.15
CA SER A 449 1.97 -30.13 2.97
C SER A 449 0.61 -30.63 2.46
N VAL A 450 -0.08 -29.87 1.59
CA VAL A 450 -1.43 -30.20 1.14
C VAL A 450 -1.47 -31.50 0.33
N THR A 451 -2.32 -32.43 0.75
CA THR A 451 -2.57 -33.69 0.03
C THR A 451 -3.84 -33.56 -0.81
N LEU A 452 -3.71 -33.79 -2.11
CA LEU A 452 -4.84 -33.77 -3.05
C LEU A 452 -5.26 -35.20 -3.41
N GLU A 453 -6.53 -35.38 -3.77
CA GLU A 453 -7.00 -36.66 -4.33
C GLU A 453 -6.17 -37.01 -5.59
N GLU A 454 -5.85 -38.28 -5.78
CA GLU A 454 -4.95 -38.79 -6.84
C GLU A 454 -5.29 -38.25 -8.24
N ARG A 455 -6.60 -38.15 -8.56
CA ARG A 455 -7.08 -37.60 -9.84
C ARG A 455 -6.75 -36.13 -10.06
N PHE A 456 -6.61 -35.35 -8.97
CA PHE A 456 -6.33 -33.92 -9.05
C PHE A 456 -4.83 -33.64 -8.92
N SER A 457 -4.05 -34.55 -8.31
CA SER A 457 -2.64 -34.38 -8.07
C SER A 457 -1.84 -34.21 -9.38
N VAL A 458 -2.18 -34.99 -10.41
CA VAL A 458 -1.53 -34.90 -11.75
C VAL A 458 -1.74 -33.53 -12.40
N ILE A 459 -2.94 -32.96 -12.27
CA ILE A 459 -3.27 -31.65 -12.86
C ILE A 459 -2.69 -30.52 -12.01
N ALA A 460 -2.69 -30.67 -10.69
CA ALA A 460 -2.23 -29.65 -9.77
C ALA A 460 -0.69 -29.53 -9.68
N ALA A 461 0.05 -30.63 -9.89
CA ALA A 461 1.50 -30.67 -9.74
C ALA A 461 2.26 -29.56 -10.50
N PRO A 462 2.03 -29.32 -11.80
CA PRO A 462 2.72 -28.24 -12.51
C PRO A 462 2.29 -26.86 -12.02
N ILE A 463 1.04 -26.68 -11.60
CA ILE A 463 0.53 -25.40 -11.09
C ILE A 463 1.15 -25.10 -9.71
N LEU A 464 1.23 -26.11 -8.84
CA LEU A 464 1.87 -25.99 -7.53
C LEU A 464 3.35 -25.66 -7.66
N ALA A 465 4.08 -26.30 -8.57
CA ALA A 465 5.49 -26.00 -8.82
C ALA A 465 5.72 -24.52 -9.18
N GLU A 466 4.86 -23.94 -10.03
CA GLU A 466 4.92 -22.53 -10.40
C GLU A 466 4.62 -21.59 -9.23
N ILE A 467 3.62 -21.92 -8.40
CA ILE A 467 3.28 -21.16 -7.20
C ILE A 467 4.43 -21.22 -6.21
N GLN A 468 4.95 -22.41 -5.92
CA GLN A 468 6.06 -22.64 -4.98
C GLN A 468 7.32 -21.90 -5.40
N ALA A 469 7.68 -21.92 -6.69
CA ALA A 469 8.82 -21.16 -7.21
C ALA A 469 8.68 -19.66 -6.90
N ARG A 470 7.51 -19.07 -7.19
CA ARG A 470 7.26 -17.65 -6.93
C ARG A 470 7.21 -17.30 -5.43
N LEU A 471 6.63 -18.18 -4.61
CA LEU A 471 6.63 -17.99 -3.15
C LEU A 471 8.06 -18.08 -2.57
N ASN A 472 8.90 -19.01 -3.06
CA ASN A 472 10.30 -19.09 -2.66
C ASN A 472 11.04 -17.79 -2.95
N PHE A 473 10.92 -17.22 -4.15
CA PHE A 473 11.54 -15.94 -4.48
C PHE A 473 11.11 -14.80 -3.56
N LEU A 474 9.83 -14.76 -3.17
CA LEU A 474 9.35 -13.76 -2.20
C LEU A 474 9.94 -13.97 -0.80
N VAL A 475 10.17 -15.22 -0.38
CA VAL A 475 10.86 -15.53 0.88
C VAL A 475 12.32 -15.12 0.81
N ASP A 476 13.00 -15.41 -0.31
CA ASP A 476 14.43 -15.13 -0.52
C ASP A 476 14.73 -13.62 -0.52
N VAL A 477 13.80 -12.79 -1.03
CA VAL A 477 13.93 -11.32 -0.95
C VAL A 477 13.45 -10.73 0.39
N GLY A 478 13.19 -11.57 1.41
CA GLY A 478 12.83 -11.12 2.77
C GLY A 478 11.38 -10.65 2.94
N LEU A 479 10.43 -11.12 2.11
CA LEU A 479 9.02 -10.74 2.16
C LEU A 479 8.10 -11.82 2.75
N SER A 480 8.65 -12.78 3.49
CA SER A 480 7.94 -13.93 4.08
C SER A 480 6.73 -13.55 4.95
N TYR A 481 6.77 -12.36 5.57
CA TYR A 481 5.75 -11.85 6.48
C TYR A 481 4.54 -11.21 5.78
N LEU A 482 4.64 -10.88 4.50
CA LEU A 482 3.52 -10.30 3.73
C LEU A 482 2.44 -11.36 3.47
N THR A 483 1.21 -10.87 3.19
CA THR A 483 0.10 -11.71 2.72
C THR A 483 -0.16 -11.46 1.24
N LEU A 484 -0.61 -12.47 0.50
CA LEU A 484 -0.95 -12.33 -0.92
C LEU A 484 -2.16 -11.40 -1.14
N SER A 485 -3.05 -11.30 -0.14
CA SER A 485 -4.23 -10.41 -0.15
C SER A 485 -3.90 -8.94 0.07
N ARG A 486 -2.70 -8.61 0.58
CA ARG A 486 -2.31 -7.23 0.92
C ARG A 486 -2.35 -6.32 -0.30
N GLY A 487 -3.07 -5.20 -0.16
CA GLY A 487 -3.22 -4.22 -1.24
C GLY A 487 -1.90 -3.54 -1.61
N ALA A 488 -1.62 -3.41 -2.89
CA ALA A 488 -0.39 -2.80 -3.40
C ALA A 488 -0.17 -1.35 -2.93
N ALA A 489 -1.26 -0.59 -2.77
CA ALA A 489 -1.20 0.78 -2.28
C ALA A 489 -0.75 0.92 -0.81
N THR A 490 -0.74 -0.17 -0.04
CA THR A 490 -0.33 -0.20 1.37
C THR A 490 1.12 -0.63 1.57
N LEU A 491 1.81 -1.00 0.48
CA LEU A 491 3.20 -1.42 0.51
C LEU A 491 4.14 -0.22 0.67
N SER A 492 5.21 -0.40 1.41
CA SER A 492 6.33 0.53 1.40
C SER A 492 7.05 0.50 0.04
N GLY A 493 7.84 1.54 -0.27
CA GLY A 493 8.62 1.60 -1.50
C GLY A 493 9.53 0.39 -1.67
N GLY A 494 10.26 0.02 -0.62
CA GLY A 494 11.15 -1.14 -0.63
C GLY A 494 10.41 -2.48 -0.76
N GLU A 495 9.24 -2.67 -0.11
CA GLU A 495 8.42 -3.88 -0.30
C GLU A 495 7.96 -4.03 -1.75
N ALA A 496 7.46 -2.95 -2.37
CA ALA A 496 7.01 -2.97 -3.76
C ALA A 496 8.16 -3.25 -4.73
N GLN A 497 9.34 -2.71 -4.48
CA GLN A 497 10.54 -2.94 -5.28
C GLN A 497 10.99 -4.40 -5.21
N ARG A 498 11.05 -4.98 -4.01
CA ARG A 498 11.41 -6.41 -3.83
C ARG A 498 10.39 -7.37 -4.44
N ILE A 499 9.10 -7.04 -4.41
CA ILE A 499 8.08 -7.83 -5.12
C ILE A 499 8.37 -7.85 -6.62
N ARG A 500 8.75 -6.71 -7.22
CA ARG A 500 9.13 -6.66 -8.63
C ARG A 500 10.40 -7.45 -8.90
N LEU A 501 11.41 -7.33 -8.04
CA LEU A 501 12.64 -8.11 -8.14
C LEU A 501 12.32 -9.61 -8.15
N ALA A 502 11.53 -10.10 -7.18
CA ALA A 502 11.12 -11.50 -7.10
C ALA A 502 10.36 -11.95 -8.35
N THR A 503 9.48 -11.09 -8.90
CA THR A 503 8.73 -11.38 -10.14
C THR A 503 9.66 -11.49 -11.35
N GLN A 504 10.68 -10.63 -11.45
CA GLN A 504 11.65 -10.67 -12.56
C GLN A 504 12.57 -11.89 -12.49
N ILE A 505 13.05 -12.24 -11.30
CA ILE A 505 13.83 -13.47 -11.06
C ILE A 505 13.01 -14.69 -11.45
N GLY A 506 11.74 -14.73 -11.04
CA GLY A 506 10.81 -15.81 -11.40
C GLY A 506 10.56 -15.98 -12.91
N SER A 507 10.88 -14.97 -13.72
CA SER A 507 10.79 -15.08 -15.20
C SER A 507 11.92 -15.91 -15.83
N GLY A 508 13.01 -16.18 -15.08
CA GLY A 508 14.15 -17.00 -15.55
C GLY A 508 14.91 -16.41 -16.75
N LEU A 509 14.85 -15.10 -16.95
CA LEU A 509 15.55 -14.43 -18.04
C LEU A 509 17.06 -14.49 -17.85
N VAL A 510 17.79 -14.76 -18.93
CA VAL A 510 19.26 -14.90 -18.99
C VAL A 510 19.83 -13.90 -19.99
N GLY A 511 21.00 -13.34 -19.68
CA GLY A 511 21.68 -12.38 -20.55
C GLY A 511 21.06 -10.99 -20.55
N VAL A 512 20.31 -10.65 -19.52
CA VAL A 512 19.64 -9.35 -19.32
C VAL A 512 20.53 -8.42 -18.50
N LEU A 513 20.39 -7.11 -18.73
CA LEU A 513 20.96 -6.05 -17.90
C LEU A 513 19.90 -5.59 -16.88
N TYR A 514 20.07 -5.89 -15.61
CA TYR A 514 19.23 -5.38 -14.54
C TYR A 514 19.84 -4.09 -13.95
N VAL A 515 19.02 -3.06 -13.81
CA VAL A 515 19.40 -1.81 -13.14
C VAL A 515 18.50 -1.60 -11.93
N LEU A 516 19.09 -1.62 -10.74
CA LEU A 516 18.39 -1.54 -9.45
C LEU A 516 18.73 -0.23 -8.72
N ASP A 517 17.71 0.40 -8.13
CA ASP A 517 17.86 1.64 -7.35
C ASP A 517 17.70 1.35 -5.86
N GLU A 518 18.79 1.32 -5.11
CA GLU A 518 18.85 1.13 -3.67
C GLU A 518 17.95 -0.01 -3.15
N PRO A 519 18.16 -1.27 -3.60
CA PRO A 519 17.27 -2.38 -3.25
C PRO A 519 17.31 -2.78 -1.77
N SER A 520 18.35 -2.38 -1.01
CA SER A 520 18.51 -2.62 0.43
C SER A 520 17.64 -1.72 1.32
N ILE A 521 16.95 -0.73 0.74
CA ILE A 521 16.16 0.26 1.48
C ILE A 521 15.13 -0.38 2.44
N GLY A 522 15.16 0.09 3.70
CA GLY A 522 14.22 -0.34 4.75
C GLY A 522 14.39 -1.80 5.18
N LEU A 523 15.53 -2.42 4.85
CA LEU A 523 15.90 -3.76 5.30
C LEU A 523 16.69 -3.71 6.60
N HIS A 524 16.38 -4.66 7.47
CA HIS A 524 17.28 -5.04 8.54
C HIS A 524 18.48 -5.78 7.95
N GLN A 525 19.67 -5.70 8.57
CA GLN A 525 20.89 -6.33 8.05
C GLN A 525 20.73 -7.84 7.77
N ARG A 526 19.99 -8.55 8.64
CA ARG A 526 19.65 -9.97 8.41
C ARG A 526 18.94 -10.20 7.07
N ASP A 527 17.98 -9.34 6.72
CA ASP A 527 17.20 -9.47 5.49
C ASP A 527 18.01 -8.96 4.28
N ASN A 528 18.96 -8.01 4.50
CA ASN A 528 19.88 -7.53 3.47
C ASN A 528 20.81 -8.64 2.97
N ARG A 529 21.34 -9.47 3.86
CA ARG A 529 22.17 -10.63 3.47
C ARG A 529 21.43 -11.61 2.55
N LYS A 530 20.12 -11.82 2.78
CA LYS A 530 19.28 -12.64 1.88
C LYS A 530 19.12 -11.97 0.50
N LEU A 531 18.91 -10.67 0.48
CA LEU A 531 18.82 -9.93 -0.77
C LEU A 531 20.13 -10.02 -1.56
N ILE A 532 21.30 -9.84 -0.92
CA ILE A 532 22.61 -9.97 -1.55
C ILE A 532 22.76 -11.35 -2.18
N ALA A 533 22.48 -12.43 -1.45
CA ALA A 533 22.53 -13.80 -1.98
C ALA A 533 21.60 -13.99 -3.20
N THR A 534 20.43 -13.32 -3.19
CA THR A 534 19.50 -13.34 -4.32
C THR A 534 20.06 -12.61 -5.55
N LEU A 535 20.73 -11.47 -5.37
CA LEU A 535 21.40 -10.72 -6.44
C LEU A 535 22.58 -11.51 -7.03
N GLU A 536 23.38 -12.15 -6.18
CA GLU A 536 24.46 -13.04 -6.59
C GLU A 536 23.92 -14.21 -7.43
N HIS A 537 22.81 -14.83 -6.99
CA HIS A 537 22.16 -15.89 -7.77
C HIS A 537 21.68 -15.38 -9.14
N LEU A 538 21.09 -14.18 -9.20
CA LEU A 538 20.66 -13.57 -10.46
C LEU A 538 21.84 -13.30 -11.42
N ARG A 539 22.99 -12.87 -10.88
CA ARG A 539 24.25 -12.73 -11.62
C ARG A 539 24.72 -14.09 -12.17
N ASP A 540 24.73 -15.11 -11.31
CA ASP A 540 25.25 -16.46 -11.64
C ASP A 540 24.41 -17.15 -12.73
N LEU A 541 23.16 -16.73 -12.93
CA LEU A 541 22.35 -17.11 -14.10
C LEU A 541 22.86 -16.49 -15.43
N GLY A 542 23.92 -15.69 -15.42
CA GLY A 542 24.52 -15.06 -16.61
C GLY A 542 23.97 -13.69 -16.95
N ASN A 543 23.40 -12.98 -15.96
CA ASN A 543 22.91 -11.62 -16.08
C ASN A 543 23.97 -10.59 -15.64
N THR A 544 23.85 -9.37 -16.15
CA THR A 544 24.65 -8.22 -15.67
C THR A 544 23.76 -7.37 -14.75
N LEU A 545 24.26 -7.05 -13.55
CA LEU A 545 23.54 -6.24 -12.60
C LEU A 545 24.27 -4.91 -12.38
N ILE A 546 23.56 -3.80 -12.54
CA ILE A 546 24.00 -2.48 -12.09
C ILE A 546 23.14 -2.10 -10.89
N VAL A 547 23.76 -1.95 -9.72
CA VAL A 547 23.07 -1.64 -8.46
C VAL A 547 23.56 -0.28 -7.97
N VAL A 548 22.65 0.68 -7.86
CA VAL A 548 22.94 1.95 -7.20
C VAL A 548 22.75 1.72 -5.69
N GLU A 549 23.83 1.81 -4.90
CA GLU A 549 23.79 1.45 -3.48
C GLU A 549 24.72 2.28 -2.60
N HIS A 550 24.35 2.28 -1.30
CA HIS A 550 25.08 2.94 -0.23
C HIS A 550 25.39 2.00 0.95
N ASP A 551 24.78 0.81 0.96
CA ASP A 551 24.98 -0.19 2.00
C ASP A 551 26.37 -0.83 1.88
N GLU A 552 27.09 -0.90 3.01
CA GLU A 552 28.48 -1.37 3.04
C GLU A 552 28.57 -2.86 2.65
N GLU A 553 27.69 -3.74 3.17
CA GLU A 553 27.70 -5.18 2.85
C GLU A 553 27.45 -5.42 1.35
N THR A 554 26.53 -4.65 0.75
CA THR A 554 26.25 -4.75 -0.70
C THR A 554 27.44 -4.28 -1.55
N ILE A 555 28.10 -3.19 -1.12
CA ILE A 555 29.30 -2.70 -1.83
C ILE A 555 30.45 -3.71 -1.72
N GLU A 556 30.65 -4.33 -0.56
CA GLU A 556 31.69 -5.34 -0.34
C GLU A 556 31.45 -6.65 -1.10
N SER A 557 30.19 -6.97 -1.41
CA SER A 557 29.81 -8.17 -2.20
C SER A 557 29.90 -7.96 -3.72
N ALA A 558 30.22 -6.74 -4.18
CA ALA A 558 30.27 -6.41 -5.61
C ALA A 558 31.50 -6.98 -6.30
N ASP A 559 31.33 -7.46 -7.53
CA ASP A 559 32.44 -7.86 -8.39
C ASP A 559 33.19 -6.64 -8.94
N TRP A 560 32.49 -5.52 -9.15
CA TRP A 560 33.02 -4.27 -9.67
C TRP A 560 32.34 -3.06 -9.04
N ILE A 561 33.09 -2.04 -8.70
CA ILE A 561 32.57 -0.85 -8.02
C ILE A 561 32.90 0.40 -8.83
N VAL A 562 31.90 1.24 -9.04
CA VAL A 562 32.04 2.56 -9.66
C VAL A 562 31.67 3.63 -8.63
N ASP A 563 32.66 4.41 -8.16
CA ASP A 563 32.44 5.53 -7.24
C ASP A 563 32.30 6.83 -8.01
N VAL A 564 31.14 7.47 -7.91
CA VAL A 564 30.79 8.70 -8.60
C VAL A 564 30.88 9.89 -7.65
N GLY A 565 31.69 10.89 -7.99
CA GLY A 565 31.95 12.02 -7.12
C GLY A 565 32.75 13.11 -7.80
N PRO A 566 33.70 13.76 -7.06
CA PRO A 566 33.97 13.64 -5.62
C PRO A 566 32.93 14.35 -4.73
N GLY A 567 32.09 15.21 -5.31
CA GLY A 567 31.06 15.99 -4.62
C GLY A 567 29.69 15.67 -5.13
N ALA A 568 28.71 16.54 -4.81
CA ALA A 568 27.33 16.45 -5.26
C ALA A 568 26.97 17.60 -6.22
N GLY A 569 25.95 17.43 -7.06
CA GLY A 569 25.48 18.44 -8.02
C GLY A 569 26.57 18.82 -9.01
N GLU A 570 26.86 20.12 -9.16
CA GLU A 570 27.86 20.63 -10.11
C GLU A 570 29.30 20.20 -9.79
N ASN A 571 29.59 19.88 -8.53
CA ASN A 571 30.87 19.34 -8.08
C ASN A 571 30.98 17.82 -8.17
N GLY A 572 29.92 17.16 -8.62
CA GLY A 572 29.84 15.72 -8.92
C GLY A 572 30.05 15.41 -10.39
N GLY A 573 29.60 14.23 -10.79
CA GLY A 573 29.54 13.80 -12.19
C GLY A 573 30.83 13.28 -12.76
N TRP A 574 31.88 13.01 -11.94
CA TRP A 574 33.13 12.40 -12.31
C TRP A 574 33.24 10.98 -11.79
N ILE A 575 33.96 10.12 -12.48
CA ILE A 575 34.33 8.82 -11.95
C ILE A 575 35.56 9.00 -11.07
N VAL A 576 35.41 8.71 -9.78
CA VAL A 576 36.49 8.76 -8.79
C VAL A 576 37.23 7.43 -8.76
N HIS A 577 36.49 6.34 -8.94
CA HIS A 577 37.01 4.98 -8.98
C HIS A 577 36.15 4.10 -9.92
N SER A 578 36.79 3.18 -10.62
CA SER A 578 36.16 2.09 -11.36
C SER A 578 37.11 0.87 -11.29
N GLY A 579 36.75 -0.15 -10.50
CA GLY A 579 37.62 -1.28 -10.25
C GLY A 579 37.12 -2.18 -9.13
N THR A 580 38.03 -2.94 -8.52
CA THR A 580 37.74 -3.87 -7.42
C THR A 580 37.61 -3.15 -6.06
N LEU A 581 37.11 -3.87 -5.05
CA LEU A 581 36.98 -3.37 -3.68
C LEU A 581 38.32 -2.96 -3.05
N GLU A 582 39.36 -3.77 -3.27
CA GLU A 582 40.71 -3.51 -2.75
C GLU A 582 41.26 -2.21 -3.32
N GLU A 583 41.12 -2.01 -4.62
CA GLU A 583 41.59 -0.76 -5.28
C GLU A 583 40.78 0.46 -4.78
N LEU A 584 39.47 0.29 -4.49
CA LEU A 584 38.65 1.36 -3.91
C LEU A 584 39.13 1.74 -2.51
N LYS A 585 39.41 0.76 -1.63
CA LYS A 585 39.91 0.98 -0.24
C LYS A 585 41.26 1.70 -0.21
N GLU A 586 42.08 1.53 -1.25
CA GLU A 586 43.34 2.22 -1.39
C GLU A 586 43.20 3.65 -1.96
N ASN A 587 42.12 3.95 -2.65
CA ASN A 587 41.91 5.22 -3.32
C ASN A 587 41.63 6.36 -2.31
N LYS A 588 42.63 7.23 -2.08
CA LYS A 588 42.55 8.36 -1.15
C LYS A 588 41.51 9.42 -1.56
N ARG A 589 41.09 9.46 -2.82
CA ARG A 589 40.12 10.45 -3.32
C ARG A 589 38.66 9.98 -3.11
N SER A 590 38.46 8.69 -2.93
CA SER A 590 37.14 8.11 -2.68
C SER A 590 36.73 8.28 -1.23
N LEU A 591 35.60 8.95 -1.00
CA LEU A 591 35.01 9.03 0.34
C LEU A 591 34.46 7.66 0.77
N THR A 592 33.81 6.94 -0.13
CA THR A 592 33.33 5.56 0.09
C THR A 592 34.48 4.65 0.50
N GLY A 593 35.61 4.69 -0.24
CA GLY A 593 36.80 3.91 0.10
C GLY A 593 37.42 4.27 1.47
N GLN A 594 37.33 5.54 1.89
CA GLN A 594 37.82 5.96 3.22
C GLN A 594 36.91 5.38 4.35
N TYR A 595 35.60 5.27 4.15
CA TYR A 595 34.69 4.64 5.13
C TYR A 595 34.91 3.13 5.17
N LEU A 596 34.90 2.45 4.01
CA LEU A 596 35.13 1.00 3.92
C LEU A 596 36.51 0.52 4.40
N SER A 597 37.52 1.42 4.35
CA SER A 597 38.87 1.12 4.89
C SER A 597 39.05 1.49 6.37
N GLY A 598 37.97 1.96 7.05
CA GLY A 598 38.04 2.41 8.46
C GLY A 598 38.80 3.71 8.70
N LYS A 599 39.37 4.38 7.66
CA LYS A 599 40.04 5.67 7.78
C LYS A 599 39.13 6.80 8.24
N ARG A 600 37.83 6.64 7.95
CA ARG A 600 36.75 7.47 8.48
C ARG A 600 35.67 6.56 9.07
N SER A 601 35.06 6.99 10.15
CA SER A 601 33.93 6.29 10.78
C SER A 601 33.03 7.29 11.50
N ILE A 602 31.76 6.87 11.72
CA ILE A 602 30.87 7.59 12.62
C ILE A 602 31.21 7.17 14.04
N VAL A 603 31.60 8.11 14.85
CA VAL A 603 32.12 7.87 16.21
C VAL A 603 31.01 7.43 17.14
N ILE A 604 31.25 6.38 17.92
CA ILE A 604 30.36 5.94 19.00
C ILE A 604 30.43 6.99 20.14
N PRO A 605 29.27 7.50 20.62
CA PRO A 605 29.29 8.45 21.75
C PRO A 605 29.95 7.85 23.00
N GLN A 606 30.89 8.59 23.61
CA GLN A 606 31.55 8.14 24.84
C GLN A 606 30.63 8.10 26.05
N SER A 607 29.58 8.92 26.06
CA SER A 607 28.55 8.94 27.10
C SER A 607 27.16 9.09 26.47
N ARG A 608 26.18 8.41 27.04
CA ARG A 608 24.77 8.51 26.67
C ARG A 608 24.07 9.53 27.58
N ARG A 609 23.01 10.19 27.08
CA ARG A 609 22.15 11.03 27.93
C ARG A 609 21.41 10.16 28.92
N GLU A 610 21.36 10.60 30.19
CA GLU A 610 20.68 9.83 31.23
C GLU A 610 19.17 9.81 31.02
N ARG A 611 18.57 8.64 31.20
CA ARG A 611 17.11 8.44 31.20
C ARG A 611 16.54 8.89 32.54
N ASP A 612 15.54 9.79 32.53
CA ASP A 612 14.71 10.07 33.69
C ASP A 612 13.44 9.18 33.63
N PRO A 613 13.28 8.17 34.50
CA PRO A 613 12.11 7.28 34.50
C PRO A 613 10.77 7.98 34.73
N LYS A 614 10.82 9.22 35.28
CA LYS A 614 9.60 10.03 35.49
C LYS A 614 9.21 10.85 34.28
N ARG A 615 10.12 11.04 33.32
CA ARG A 615 9.95 11.84 32.10
C ARG A 615 9.98 10.93 30.88
N GLN A 616 8.87 10.27 30.62
CA GLN A 616 8.72 9.36 29.47
C GLN A 616 7.29 9.36 28.92
N ILE A 617 7.14 9.13 27.64
CA ILE A 617 5.85 8.83 27.00
C ILE A 617 5.68 7.32 27.03
N THR A 618 4.57 6.82 27.55
CA THR A 618 4.29 5.38 27.57
C THR A 618 3.04 5.08 26.75
N VAL A 619 3.19 4.26 25.73
CA VAL A 619 2.10 3.62 24.97
C VAL A 619 1.72 2.34 25.71
N LYS A 620 0.48 2.21 26.16
CA LYS A 620 0.00 1.05 26.92
C LYS A 620 -0.96 0.22 26.07
N GLY A 621 -0.73 -1.08 26.04
CA GLY A 621 -1.65 -2.04 25.44
C GLY A 621 -1.85 -1.86 23.93
N ALA A 622 -0.77 -1.66 23.18
CA ALA A 622 -0.81 -1.52 21.73
C ALA A 622 -1.18 -2.85 21.05
N ARG A 623 -2.24 -2.85 20.21
CA ARG A 623 -2.85 -4.05 19.59
C ARG A 623 -3.22 -3.88 18.14
N GLU A 624 -2.72 -2.84 17.48
CA GLU A 624 -2.98 -2.62 16.06
C GLU A 624 -2.12 -3.54 15.21
N ASN A 625 -2.67 -4.04 14.10
CA ASN A 625 -2.05 -4.99 13.18
C ASN A 625 -1.48 -6.22 13.93
N ASN A 626 -0.16 -6.44 13.86
CA ASN A 626 0.52 -7.58 14.47
C ASN A 626 0.96 -7.34 15.94
N LEU A 627 0.73 -6.16 16.53
CA LEU A 627 1.15 -5.87 17.90
C LEU A 627 0.38 -6.68 18.94
N LYS A 628 1.10 -7.32 19.87
CA LYS A 628 0.60 -8.29 20.86
C LYS A 628 0.40 -7.68 22.25
N ASP A 629 -0.46 -6.66 22.37
CA ASP A 629 -0.80 -5.94 23.63
C ASP A 629 0.45 -5.37 24.35
N VAL A 630 1.38 -4.80 23.56
CA VAL A 630 2.67 -4.33 24.08
C VAL A 630 2.54 -3.00 24.81
N THR A 631 3.37 -2.83 25.85
CA THR A 631 3.55 -1.56 26.55
C THR A 631 4.99 -1.10 26.38
N VAL A 632 5.17 0.11 25.84
CA VAL A 632 6.49 0.64 25.46
C VAL A 632 6.66 2.04 25.98
N SER A 633 7.83 2.37 26.54
CA SER A 633 8.17 3.68 27.09
C SER A 633 9.26 4.36 26.29
N PHE A 634 9.00 5.61 25.88
CA PHE A 634 9.94 6.46 25.15
C PHE A 634 10.46 7.55 26.09
N PRO A 635 11.75 7.54 26.45
CA PRO A 635 12.34 8.57 27.31
C PRO A 635 12.26 9.94 26.63
N LEU A 636 11.98 10.99 27.42
CA LEU A 636 11.98 12.38 26.91
C LEU A 636 13.40 12.98 26.94
N SER A 637 13.65 13.95 26.04
CA SER A 637 14.93 14.64 25.89
C SER A 637 16.10 13.70 25.55
N THR A 638 15.80 12.63 24.81
CA THR A 638 16.77 11.64 24.34
C THR A 638 16.62 11.41 22.84
N PHE A 639 17.64 10.79 22.25
CA PHE A 639 17.64 10.24 20.92
C PHE A 639 17.30 8.73 21.00
N THR A 640 16.08 8.37 20.68
CA THR A 640 15.59 6.99 20.75
C THR A 640 15.48 6.36 19.35
N ALA A 641 16.11 5.22 19.13
CA ALA A 641 15.98 4.42 17.93
C ALA A 641 15.00 3.25 18.13
N VAL A 642 14.01 3.10 17.24
CA VAL A 642 13.11 1.95 17.19
C VAL A 642 13.56 1.08 16.04
N THR A 643 14.02 -0.12 16.34
CA THR A 643 14.66 -1.03 15.42
C THR A 643 14.00 -2.41 15.40
N GLY A 644 14.53 -3.34 14.62
CA GLY A 644 14.05 -4.71 14.48
C GLY A 644 13.82 -5.14 13.04
N VAL A 645 13.57 -6.40 12.82
CA VAL A 645 13.38 -6.99 11.48
C VAL A 645 12.22 -6.36 10.72
N SER A 646 12.22 -6.53 9.39
CA SER A 646 11.15 -6.03 8.53
C SER A 646 9.81 -6.67 8.93
N GLY A 647 8.73 -5.86 9.00
CA GLY A 647 7.40 -6.34 9.41
C GLY A 647 7.21 -6.60 10.91
N SER A 648 8.18 -6.30 11.80
CA SER A 648 8.07 -6.54 13.25
C SER A 648 7.07 -5.63 14.00
N GLY A 649 6.52 -4.59 13.35
CA GLY A 649 5.51 -3.72 13.93
C GLY A 649 5.98 -2.32 14.32
N LYS A 650 7.22 -1.93 13.99
CA LYS A 650 7.83 -0.60 14.28
C LYS A 650 6.94 0.56 13.84
N SER A 651 6.59 0.62 12.56
CA SER A 651 5.78 1.71 11.99
C SER A 651 4.35 1.70 12.54
N THR A 652 3.82 0.53 12.92
CA THR A 652 2.52 0.43 13.62
C THR A 652 2.59 1.08 14.99
N LEU A 653 3.61 0.77 15.78
CA LEU A 653 3.81 1.34 17.12
C LEU A 653 4.06 2.85 17.06
N VAL A 654 5.00 3.29 16.23
CA VAL A 654 5.49 4.68 16.20
C VAL A 654 4.58 5.58 15.38
N ASN A 655 4.27 5.21 14.13
CA ASN A 655 3.52 6.09 13.21
C ASN A 655 2.00 5.99 13.42
N GLN A 656 1.45 4.76 13.55
CA GLN A 656 0.00 4.60 13.63
C GLN A 656 -0.55 4.83 15.05
N ILE A 657 0.20 4.53 16.11
CA ILE A 657 -0.26 4.69 17.49
C ILE A 657 0.34 5.93 18.12
N LEU A 658 1.67 5.96 18.36
CA LEU A 658 2.33 7.04 19.10
C LEU A 658 2.13 8.40 18.41
N TYR A 659 2.56 8.53 17.16
CA TYR A 659 2.47 9.80 16.43
C TYR A 659 1.03 10.28 16.29
N ARG A 660 0.09 9.42 15.87
CA ARG A 660 -1.31 9.83 15.70
C ARG A 660 -1.96 10.26 17.02
N SER A 661 -1.65 9.57 18.12
CA SER A 661 -2.12 9.96 19.46
C SER A 661 -1.58 11.33 19.89
N LEU A 662 -0.28 11.56 19.70
CA LEU A 662 0.36 12.84 20.01
C LEU A 662 -0.15 13.96 19.10
N ALA A 663 -0.28 13.72 17.81
CA ALA A 663 -0.77 14.70 16.85
C ALA A 663 -2.20 15.12 17.12
N SER A 664 -3.06 14.18 17.50
CA SER A 664 -4.43 14.48 17.90
C SER A 664 -4.46 15.35 19.15
N ARG A 665 -3.66 15.03 20.19
CA ARG A 665 -3.66 15.75 21.48
C ARG A 665 -2.95 17.10 21.43
N LEU A 666 -1.76 17.15 20.83
CA LEU A 666 -0.88 18.32 20.87
C LEU A 666 -1.11 19.28 19.71
N ASN A 667 -1.35 18.75 18.50
CA ASN A 667 -1.50 19.56 17.29
C ASN A 667 -2.97 19.76 16.89
N GLY A 668 -3.94 19.12 17.57
CA GLY A 668 -5.36 19.14 17.19
C GLY A 668 -5.62 18.47 15.83
N ALA A 669 -4.75 17.53 15.41
CA ALA A 669 -4.88 16.85 14.13
C ALA A 669 -6.03 15.82 14.16
N ARG A 670 -6.76 15.71 13.06
CA ARG A 670 -7.87 14.75 12.91
C ARG A 670 -7.35 13.38 12.50
N LEU A 671 -6.57 12.74 13.37
CA LEU A 671 -5.98 11.44 13.14
C LEU A 671 -6.48 10.46 14.19
N VAL A 672 -7.01 9.33 13.73
CA VAL A 672 -7.40 8.23 14.63
C VAL A 672 -6.18 7.35 14.86
N PRO A 673 -5.74 7.19 16.11
CA PRO A 673 -4.65 6.28 16.44
C PRO A 673 -5.10 4.82 16.29
N GLY A 674 -4.14 3.93 16.01
CA GLY A 674 -4.38 2.49 16.01
C GLY A 674 -4.82 1.98 17.40
N ARG A 675 -5.34 0.76 17.45
CA ARG A 675 -5.90 0.17 18.69
C ARG A 675 -4.86 0.05 19.79
N HIS A 676 -5.11 0.73 20.91
CA HIS A 676 -4.29 0.73 22.12
C HIS A 676 -5.17 1.07 23.33
N ARG A 677 -4.67 0.89 24.56
CA ARG A 677 -5.39 1.28 25.76
C ARG A 677 -5.27 2.77 26.04
N SER A 678 -4.05 3.29 26.13
CA SER A 678 -3.80 4.71 26.41
C SER A 678 -2.38 5.11 26.10
N VAL A 679 -2.16 6.40 25.85
CA VAL A 679 -0.84 7.03 25.81
C VAL A 679 -0.76 8.02 26.98
N VAL A 680 0.25 7.87 27.82
CA VAL A 680 0.45 8.71 29.04
C VAL A 680 1.80 9.39 29.01
N GLY A 681 2.01 10.41 29.86
CA GLY A 681 3.30 11.14 29.96
C GLY A 681 3.43 12.24 28.90
N THR A 682 2.32 12.76 28.39
CA THR A 682 2.30 13.83 27.39
C THR A 682 2.31 15.23 28.00
N ASP A 683 2.19 15.33 29.35
CA ASP A 683 2.14 16.59 30.05
C ASP A 683 3.48 17.33 29.90
N GLY A 684 3.42 18.60 29.55
CA GLY A 684 4.62 19.41 29.31
C GLY A 684 5.19 19.36 27.89
N LEU A 685 4.61 18.55 26.98
CA LEU A 685 4.90 18.59 25.55
C LEU A 685 4.01 19.64 24.87
N ASP A 686 4.55 20.31 23.86
CA ASP A 686 3.82 21.36 23.15
C ASP A 686 3.50 21.01 21.69
N LYS A 687 4.25 20.12 21.07
CA LYS A 687 4.11 19.80 19.66
C LYS A 687 4.71 18.43 19.33
N VAL A 688 4.11 17.75 18.36
CA VAL A 688 4.76 16.63 17.66
C VAL A 688 4.98 16.98 16.19
N VAL A 689 6.13 16.61 15.65
CA VAL A 689 6.53 16.78 14.25
C VAL A 689 6.79 15.40 13.66
N HIS A 690 6.16 15.10 12.54
CA HIS A 690 6.41 13.88 11.79
C HIS A 690 7.17 14.19 10.51
N VAL A 691 8.25 13.48 10.28
CA VAL A 691 9.11 13.64 9.11
C VAL A 691 9.18 12.29 8.39
N ASP A 692 8.39 12.18 7.33
CA ASP A 692 8.26 10.99 6.49
C ASP A 692 8.81 11.25 5.07
N GLN A 693 8.91 10.21 4.26
CA GLN A 693 9.39 10.25 2.88
C GLN A 693 8.35 10.75 1.87
N SER A 694 7.14 11.15 2.30
CA SER A 694 6.13 11.67 1.40
C SER A 694 6.57 12.97 0.71
N PRO A 695 6.19 13.22 -0.55
CA PRO A 695 6.58 14.42 -1.27
C PRO A 695 6.18 15.71 -0.53
N ILE A 696 6.99 16.76 -0.63
CA ILE A 696 6.68 18.11 -0.07
C ILE A 696 5.55 18.82 -0.80
N GLY A 697 5.02 18.24 -1.87
CA GLY A 697 3.87 18.73 -2.64
C GLY A 697 3.59 17.86 -3.84
N ARG A 698 2.36 17.96 -4.35
CA ARG A 698 1.86 17.13 -5.46
C ARG A 698 1.96 17.79 -6.83
N THR A 699 2.42 19.04 -6.91
CA THR A 699 2.48 19.81 -8.15
C THR A 699 3.89 20.32 -8.41
N PRO A 700 4.28 20.58 -9.68
CA PRO A 700 5.55 21.18 -10.03
C PRO A 700 5.83 22.55 -9.40
N ARG A 701 4.79 23.25 -8.88
CA ARG A 701 4.92 24.53 -8.17
C ARG A 701 5.50 24.41 -6.77
N SER A 702 5.32 23.26 -6.13
CA SER A 702 5.94 22.99 -4.84
C SER A 702 7.42 22.74 -5.05
N ASN A 703 8.27 23.41 -4.27
CA ASN A 703 9.72 23.28 -4.34
C ASN A 703 10.35 23.60 -2.96
N PRO A 704 11.64 23.33 -2.74
CA PRO A 704 12.31 23.60 -1.48
C PRO A 704 12.16 25.05 -1.02
N ALA A 705 12.26 26.03 -1.92
CA ALA A 705 12.16 27.45 -1.57
C ALA A 705 10.78 27.85 -1.07
N THR A 706 9.69 27.31 -1.66
CA THR A 706 8.31 27.59 -1.23
C THR A 706 7.96 26.87 0.05
N TYR A 707 8.41 25.61 0.22
CA TYR A 707 8.10 24.80 1.37
C TYR A 707 8.76 25.34 2.67
N THR A 708 10.01 25.78 2.58
CA THR A 708 10.74 26.38 3.71
C THR A 708 10.37 27.83 3.97
N GLY A 709 9.57 28.46 3.08
CA GLY A 709 9.16 29.86 3.19
C GLY A 709 10.26 30.89 2.84
N VAL A 710 11.44 30.45 2.42
CA VAL A 710 12.53 31.36 2.00
C VAL A 710 12.13 32.17 0.76
N TRP A 711 11.28 31.58 -0.11
CA TRP A 711 10.80 32.24 -1.31
C TRP A 711 10.04 33.54 -1.01
N ASP A 712 9.29 33.61 0.07
CA ASP A 712 8.59 34.82 0.48
C ASP A 712 9.53 35.97 0.85
N GLN A 713 10.69 35.65 1.45
CA GLN A 713 11.71 36.64 1.76
C GLN A 713 12.44 37.11 0.50
N ILE A 714 12.73 36.20 -0.44
CA ILE A 714 13.35 36.52 -1.73
C ILE A 714 12.44 37.43 -2.57
N ARG A 715 11.12 37.11 -2.65
CA ARG A 715 10.14 37.96 -3.38
C ARG A 715 10.07 39.38 -2.80
N LYS A 716 10.12 39.53 -1.48
CA LYS A 716 10.16 40.86 -0.83
C LYS A 716 11.41 41.60 -1.22
N LEU A 717 12.57 40.95 -1.24
CA LEU A 717 13.83 41.56 -1.65
C LEU A 717 13.78 42.05 -3.09
N PHE A 718 13.27 41.22 -4.03
CA PHE A 718 13.13 41.65 -5.44
C PHE A 718 12.17 42.83 -5.60
N ALA A 719 11.12 42.93 -4.80
CA ALA A 719 10.21 44.10 -4.82
C ALA A 719 10.86 45.36 -4.25
N GLU A 720 11.93 45.24 -3.47
CA GLU A 720 12.68 46.38 -2.93
C GLU A 720 13.76 46.93 -3.88
N VAL A 721 14.07 46.23 -4.98
CA VAL A 721 14.99 46.66 -6.02
C VAL A 721 14.50 47.97 -6.63
N PRO A 722 15.35 48.99 -6.89
CA PRO A 722 14.95 50.28 -7.42
C PRO A 722 14.11 50.22 -8.69
N GLU A 723 14.47 49.36 -9.63
CA GLU A 723 13.74 49.15 -10.87
C GLU A 723 12.34 48.56 -10.66
N ALA A 724 12.20 47.61 -9.73
CA ALA A 724 10.89 47.07 -9.36
C ALA A 724 9.98 48.12 -8.75
N LYS A 725 10.53 49.00 -7.89
CA LYS A 725 9.80 50.15 -7.31
C LYS A 725 9.35 51.16 -8.38
N LEU A 726 10.23 51.46 -9.33
CA LEU A 726 9.91 52.37 -10.44
C LEU A 726 8.77 51.83 -11.31
N ARG A 727 8.72 50.52 -11.52
CA ARG A 727 7.63 49.85 -12.28
C ARG A 727 6.40 49.53 -11.42
N GLY A 728 6.40 49.86 -10.13
CA GLY A 728 5.29 49.55 -9.21
C GLY A 728 5.10 48.07 -8.94
N TYR A 729 6.16 47.28 -9.04
CA TYR A 729 6.11 45.81 -8.85
C TYR A 729 6.21 45.45 -7.36
N GLY A 730 5.09 44.98 -6.80
CA GLY A 730 5.06 44.41 -5.43
C GLY A 730 5.50 42.94 -5.36
N PRO A 731 5.61 42.36 -4.14
CA PRO A 731 6.03 40.97 -3.96
C PRO A 731 5.19 39.94 -4.70
N GLY A 732 3.93 40.23 -5.01
CA GLY A 732 3.05 39.40 -5.80
C GLY A 732 3.52 39.16 -7.23
N ARG A 733 4.21 40.19 -7.84
CA ARG A 733 4.77 40.10 -9.19
C ARG A 733 5.81 38.98 -9.33
N PHE A 734 6.58 38.74 -8.28
CA PHE A 734 7.62 37.73 -8.22
C PHE A 734 7.11 36.38 -7.72
N SER A 735 5.78 36.16 -7.73
CA SER A 735 5.15 34.88 -7.42
C SER A 735 4.73 34.16 -8.70
N PHE A 736 5.23 32.95 -8.92
CA PHE A 736 4.79 32.10 -10.04
C PHE A 736 3.39 31.48 -9.81
N ASN A 737 2.78 31.66 -8.62
CA ASN A 737 1.43 31.19 -8.32
C ASN A 737 0.35 32.25 -8.60
N VAL A 738 0.71 33.52 -8.71
CA VAL A 738 -0.22 34.68 -8.86
C VAL A 738 -0.16 35.23 -10.27
N LYS A 739 -1.31 35.58 -10.84
CA LYS A 739 -1.37 36.28 -12.14
C LYS A 739 -0.61 37.64 -12.12
N GLY A 740 -0.04 37.98 -13.25
CA GLY A 740 0.64 39.28 -13.48
C GLY A 740 2.14 39.14 -13.70
N GLY A 741 2.86 38.29 -12.96
CA GLY A 741 4.31 38.06 -13.15
C GLY A 741 4.68 36.68 -13.69
N ARG A 742 3.79 35.74 -13.61
CA ARG A 742 4.01 34.37 -14.08
C ARG A 742 3.81 34.23 -15.59
N CYS A 743 4.40 33.20 -16.17
CA CYS A 743 4.07 32.79 -17.54
C CYS A 743 2.63 32.25 -17.55
N GLU A 744 1.76 32.85 -18.38
CA GLU A 744 0.34 32.45 -18.44
C GLU A 744 0.13 31.15 -19.26
N SER A 745 1.05 30.78 -20.17
CA SER A 745 0.98 29.52 -20.92
C SER A 745 1.06 28.31 -19.99
N CYS A 746 2.11 28.20 -19.17
CA CYS A 746 2.26 27.12 -18.18
C CYS A 746 1.67 27.48 -16.80
N LYS A 747 1.05 28.65 -16.65
CA LYS A 747 0.46 29.17 -15.39
C LYS A 747 1.46 29.15 -14.21
N GLY A 748 2.76 29.23 -14.50
CA GLY A 748 3.84 29.24 -13.53
C GLY A 748 4.42 27.86 -13.17
N ASP A 749 3.99 26.79 -13.83
CA ASP A 749 4.53 25.45 -13.61
C ASP A 749 5.95 25.29 -14.20
N GLY A 750 6.29 26.07 -15.26
CA GLY A 750 7.53 25.94 -16.02
C GLY A 750 7.48 24.78 -17.02
N THR A 751 6.57 23.85 -16.85
CA THR A 751 6.36 22.68 -17.71
C THR A 751 4.90 22.59 -18.13
N LEU A 752 4.64 21.88 -19.21
CA LEU A 752 3.30 21.49 -19.67
C LEU A 752 3.11 20.00 -19.39
N LYS A 753 1.99 19.67 -18.77
CA LYS A 753 1.61 18.28 -18.50
C LYS A 753 0.91 17.72 -19.74
N ILE A 754 1.42 16.63 -20.28
CA ILE A 754 0.78 15.84 -21.32
C ILE A 754 0.18 14.61 -20.65
N GLU A 755 -1.15 14.56 -20.60
CA GLU A 755 -1.86 13.42 -20.01
C GLU A 755 -1.89 12.27 -21.01
N MET A 756 -1.41 11.12 -20.58
CA MET A 756 -1.35 9.88 -21.36
C MET A 756 -2.33 8.88 -20.75
N ASN A 757 -3.35 8.43 -21.49
CA ASN A 757 -4.46 7.60 -20.99
C ASN A 757 -4.02 6.25 -20.35
N PHE A 758 -2.88 5.69 -20.76
CA PHE A 758 -2.40 4.37 -20.32
C PHE A 758 -0.96 4.37 -19.81
N LEU A 759 -0.26 5.52 -19.87
CA LEU A 759 1.12 5.70 -19.46
C LEU A 759 1.21 6.81 -18.40
N PRO A 760 2.30 6.89 -17.62
CA PRO A 760 2.52 8.02 -16.73
C PRO A 760 2.51 9.34 -17.48
N ASP A 761 1.96 10.40 -16.85
CA ASP A 761 1.95 11.74 -17.40
C ASP A 761 3.37 12.24 -17.72
N VAL A 762 3.56 12.83 -18.89
CA VAL A 762 4.85 13.41 -19.31
C VAL A 762 4.84 14.91 -19.09
N TYR A 763 5.91 15.43 -18.52
CA TYR A 763 6.12 16.87 -18.32
C TYR A 763 7.19 17.38 -19.26
N VAL A 764 6.81 18.27 -20.18
CA VAL A 764 7.74 18.92 -21.13
C VAL A 764 7.97 20.37 -20.74
N PRO A 765 9.17 20.93 -20.95
CA PRO A 765 9.42 22.36 -20.74
C PRO A 765 8.43 23.24 -21.51
N CYS A 766 7.96 24.32 -20.89
CA CYS A 766 7.06 25.27 -21.56
C CYS A 766 7.79 26.01 -22.68
N GLU A 767 7.31 25.95 -23.90
CA GLU A 767 7.90 26.59 -25.09
C GLU A 767 7.96 28.14 -25.00
N VAL A 768 7.09 28.74 -24.18
CA VAL A 768 7.01 30.22 -24.05
C VAL A 768 8.04 30.74 -23.05
N CYS A 769 8.21 30.07 -21.90
CA CYS A 769 9.13 30.54 -20.85
C CYS A 769 10.38 29.65 -20.69
N HIS A 770 10.51 28.60 -21.46
CA HIS A 770 11.65 27.65 -21.43
C HIS A 770 12.02 27.20 -19.99
N GLY A 771 11.01 26.93 -19.16
CA GLY A 771 11.20 26.53 -17.77
C GLY A 771 11.32 27.68 -16.76
N ALA A 772 11.46 28.93 -17.19
CA ALA A 772 11.71 30.09 -16.31
C ALA A 772 10.50 30.46 -15.41
N ARG A 773 9.30 29.96 -15.66
CA ARG A 773 8.05 30.14 -14.86
C ARG A 773 7.47 31.56 -14.90
N TYR A 774 8.20 32.57 -15.35
CA TYR A 774 7.82 33.99 -15.34
C TYR A 774 7.68 34.57 -16.77
N ASN A 775 6.99 35.69 -16.87
CA ASN A 775 6.96 36.46 -18.08
C ASN A 775 8.26 37.30 -18.23
N ARG A 776 8.51 37.80 -19.46
CA ARG A 776 9.73 38.50 -19.81
C ARG A 776 9.95 39.78 -18.96
N GLU A 777 8.92 40.57 -18.72
CA GLU A 777 9.04 41.84 -17.95
C GLU A 777 9.43 41.58 -16.49
N THR A 778 9.01 40.48 -15.89
CA THR A 778 9.42 40.10 -14.52
C THR A 778 10.88 39.68 -14.48
N LEU A 779 11.36 38.97 -15.53
CA LEU A 779 12.74 38.50 -15.64
C LEU A 779 13.77 39.63 -15.87
N GLU A 780 13.31 40.82 -16.35
CA GLU A 780 14.19 41.97 -16.49
C GLU A 780 14.61 42.61 -15.16
N ILE A 781 13.91 42.30 -14.07
CA ILE A 781 14.31 42.80 -12.74
C ILE A 781 15.44 41.94 -12.20
N LEU A 782 16.59 42.58 -11.98
CA LEU A 782 17.81 41.89 -11.53
C LEU A 782 18.21 42.34 -10.12
N TYR A 783 18.61 41.36 -9.29
CA TYR A 783 19.28 41.60 -8.04
C TYR A 783 20.71 41.02 -8.15
N LYS A 784 21.73 41.86 -7.97
CA LYS A 784 23.16 41.52 -8.20
C LYS A 784 23.37 40.79 -9.55
N GLY A 785 22.72 41.23 -10.61
CA GLY A 785 22.84 40.66 -11.96
C GLY A 785 22.10 39.34 -12.20
N LYS A 786 21.31 38.85 -11.25
CA LYS A 786 20.51 37.64 -11.37
C LYS A 786 19.02 37.94 -11.35
N SER A 787 18.26 37.31 -12.25
CA SER A 787 16.80 37.39 -12.28
C SER A 787 16.18 36.45 -11.24
N VAL A 788 14.89 36.60 -11.02
CA VAL A 788 14.14 35.71 -10.11
C VAL A 788 14.17 34.23 -10.56
N ALA A 789 14.24 33.96 -11.85
CA ALA A 789 14.37 32.61 -12.42
C ALA A 789 15.78 32.05 -12.21
N ASP A 790 16.83 32.86 -12.38
CA ASP A 790 18.21 32.44 -12.10
C ASP A 790 18.36 32.00 -10.64
N VAL A 791 17.73 32.75 -9.72
CA VAL A 791 17.74 32.40 -8.28
C VAL A 791 17.02 31.09 -8.02
N LEU A 792 15.91 30.79 -8.68
CA LEU A 792 15.25 29.49 -8.57
C LEU A 792 16.11 28.34 -9.07
N ASN A 793 16.91 28.59 -10.10
CA ASN A 793 17.80 27.59 -10.69
C ASN A 793 19.13 27.42 -9.94
N MET A 794 19.46 28.33 -9.00
CA MET A 794 20.67 28.19 -8.20
C MET A 794 20.63 26.96 -7.31
N PRO A 795 21.74 26.20 -7.18
CA PRO A 795 21.96 25.29 -6.08
C PRO A 795 21.85 26.01 -4.73
N ILE A 796 21.31 25.33 -3.72
CA ILE A 796 21.10 25.93 -2.38
C ILE A 796 22.43 26.43 -1.77
N ALA A 797 23.54 25.72 -1.99
CA ALA A 797 24.87 26.15 -1.50
C ALA A 797 25.28 27.48 -2.14
N GLU A 798 25.17 27.64 -3.47
CA GLU A 798 25.48 28.88 -4.17
C GLU A 798 24.53 30.01 -3.70
N ALA A 799 23.23 29.71 -3.57
CA ALA A 799 22.26 30.68 -3.07
C ALA A 799 22.58 31.11 -1.62
N ALA A 800 23.10 30.25 -0.76
CA ALA A 800 23.51 30.59 0.59
C ALA A 800 24.66 31.60 0.60
N GLU A 801 25.66 31.44 -0.28
CA GLU A 801 26.75 32.39 -0.47
C GLU A 801 26.24 33.72 -1.09
N PHE A 802 25.41 33.66 -2.12
CA PHE A 802 24.84 34.80 -2.82
C PHE A 802 24.05 35.72 -1.88
N PHE A 803 23.23 35.12 -0.98
CA PHE A 803 22.41 35.84 -0.02
C PHE A 803 23.05 35.95 1.38
N ALA A 804 24.31 35.60 1.57
CA ALA A 804 25.01 35.68 2.86
C ALA A 804 24.83 37.03 3.60
N PRO A 805 24.85 38.20 2.89
CA PRO A 805 24.64 39.50 3.56
C PRO A 805 23.23 39.72 4.10
N ILE A 806 22.26 38.88 3.73
CA ILE A 806 20.85 39.04 4.11
C ILE A 806 20.48 37.96 5.12
N SER A 807 20.70 38.23 6.40
CA SER A 807 20.56 37.28 7.50
C SER A 807 19.22 36.51 7.52
N ARG A 808 18.12 37.12 7.10
CA ARG A 808 16.81 36.48 7.03
C ARG A 808 16.79 35.36 5.99
N ILE A 809 17.39 35.55 4.83
CA ILE A 809 17.46 34.57 3.73
C ILE A 809 18.58 33.56 4.05
N ALA A 810 19.75 34.03 4.43
CA ALA A 810 20.93 33.23 4.73
C ALA A 810 20.63 32.14 5.78
N ARG A 811 19.88 32.46 6.83
CA ARG A 811 19.49 31.49 7.86
C ARG A 811 18.72 30.31 7.30
N HIS A 812 17.75 30.56 6.42
CA HIS A 812 16.95 29.49 5.79
C HIS A 812 17.81 28.61 4.89
N LEU A 813 18.71 29.23 4.11
CA LEU A 813 19.56 28.51 3.16
C LEU A 813 20.64 27.71 3.88
N ASN A 814 21.27 28.26 4.92
CA ASN A 814 22.27 27.55 5.73
C ASN A 814 21.67 26.29 6.36
N THR A 815 20.46 26.35 6.90
CA THR A 815 19.78 25.16 7.46
C THR A 815 19.59 24.06 6.41
N LEU A 816 19.27 24.45 5.16
CA LEU A 816 19.17 23.47 4.06
C LEU A 816 20.55 22.87 3.69
N VAL A 817 21.62 23.64 3.76
CA VAL A 817 22.99 23.15 3.56
C VAL A 817 23.41 22.21 4.70
N GLU A 818 23.11 22.55 5.96
CA GLU A 818 23.39 21.73 7.14
C GLU A 818 22.78 20.34 7.08
N VAL A 819 21.56 20.20 6.53
CA VAL A 819 20.92 18.89 6.31
C VAL A 819 21.42 18.18 5.05
N GLY A 820 22.46 18.68 4.37
CA GLY A 820 23.07 18.04 3.21
C GLY A 820 22.35 18.26 1.88
N LEU A 821 21.52 19.33 1.75
CA LEU A 821 20.77 19.64 0.52
C LEU A 821 21.44 20.75 -0.32
N GLY A 822 22.70 21.05 -0.11
CA GLY A 822 23.40 22.14 -0.81
C GLY A 822 23.39 22.03 -2.33
N TYR A 823 23.36 20.82 -2.87
CA TYR A 823 23.35 20.53 -4.31
C TYR A 823 21.97 20.68 -4.98
N VAL A 824 20.88 20.62 -4.21
CA VAL A 824 19.52 20.72 -4.71
C VAL A 824 19.26 22.14 -5.18
N ARG A 825 18.56 22.35 -6.29
CA ARG A 825 18.18 23.67 -6.77
C ARG A 825 16.98 24.22 -5.98
N LEU A 826 16.99 25.50 -5.68
CA LEU A 826 15.90 26.16 -4.92
C LEU A 826 14.51 25.95 -5.52
N GLY A 827 14.39 26.01 -6.83
CA GLY A 827 13.15 25.84 -7.59
C GLY A 827 12.88 24.42 -8.09
N GLN A 828 13.66 23.42 -7.67
CA GLN A 828 13.48 22.02 -8.08
C GLN A 828 12.07 21.56 -7.71
N ALA A 829 11.35 21.00 -8.68
CA ALA A 829 9.96 20.58 -8.46
C ALA A 829 9.89 19.44 -7.40
N ALA A 830 8.91 19.50 -6.52
CA ALA A 830 8.70 18.48 -5.48
C ALA A 830 8.56 17.05 -6.04
N THR A 831 8.05 16.93 -7.26
CA THR A 831 7.87 15.64 -7.95
C THR A 831 9.17 15.02 -8.45
N THR A 832 10.25 15.78 -8.52
CA THR A 832 11.58 15.31 -8.96
C THR A 832 12.53 15.05 -7.79
N LEU A 833 12.14 15.39 -6.56
CA LEU A 833 12.91 15.10 -5.37
C LEU A 833 12.80 13.61 -5.01
N SER A 834 13.90 13.02 -4.56
CA SER A 834 13.87 11.71 -3.92
C SER A 834 13.13 11.75 -2.57
N GLY A 835 12.69 10.59 -2.06
CA GLY A 835 12.03 10.50 -0.75
C GLY A 835 12.89 11.08 0.38
N GLY A 836 14.17 10.77 0.40
CA GLY A 836 15.14 11.28 1.37
C GLY A 836 15.39 12.80 1.24
N GLU A 837 15.44 13.35 0.02
CA GLU A 837 15.55 14.80 -0.18
C GLU A 837 14.30 15.52 0.34
N ALA A 838 13.09 15.02 0.01
CA ALA A 838 11.83 15.58 0.51
C ALA A 838 11.76 15.57 2.04
N GLN A 839 12.22 14.49 2.67
CA GLN A 839 12.29 14.34 4.11
C GLN A 839 13.24 15.36 4.74
N ARG A 840 14.43 15.55 4.17
CA ARG A 840 15.41 16.55 4.65
C ARG A 840 14.92 17.98 4.47
N VAL A 841 14.17 18.31 3.41
CA VAL A 841 13.51 19.62 3.25
C VAL A 841 12.49 19.85 4.38
N LYS A 842 11.69 18.83 4.74
CA LYS A 842 10.75 18.91 5.88
C LYS A 842 11.49 19.16 7.19
N LEU A 843 12.56 18.41 7.44
CA LEU A 843 13.41 18.59 8.63
C LEU A 843 14.01 20.00 8.70
N ALA A 844 14.57 20.50 7.59
CA ALA A 844 15.11 21.86 7.52
C ALA A 844 14.04 22.92 7.83
N SER A 845 12.82 22.76 7.34
CA SER A 845 11.71 23.67 7.63
C SER A 845 11.37 23.75 9.12
N GLU A 846 11.44 22.64 9.84
CA GLU A 846 11.16 22.60 11.27
C GLU A 846 12.35 23.15 12.10
N LEU A 847 13.58 22.89 11.67
CA LEU A 847 14.79 23.43 12.32
C LEU A 847 14.86 24.96 12.30
N GLN A 848 14.26 25.61 11.31
CA GLN A 848 14.18 27.07 11.19
C GLN A 848 13.26 27.70 12.25
N ARG A 849 12.36 26.94 12.84
CA ARG A 849 11.43 27.42 13.86
C ARG A 849 12.13 27.53 15.21
N ARG A 850 11.62 28.43 16.07
CA ARG A 850 12.16 28.56 17.42
C ARG A 850 11.88 27.28 18.22
N SER A 851 12.93 26.65 18.70
CA SER A 851 12.83 25.48 19.56
C SER A 851 12.30 25.89 20.95
N THR A 852 11.36 25.12 21.49
CA THR A 852 10.86 25.27 22.85
C THR A 852 11.51 24.28 23.82
N GLY A 853 12.23 23.27 23.29
CA GLY A 853 12.80 22.17 24.09
C GLY A 853 11.75 21.17 24.57
N ARG A 854 10.51 21.20 24.03
CA ARG A 854 9.38 20.34 24.43
C ARG A 854 8.68 19.70 23.22
N THR A 855 9.36 19.68 22.09
CA THR A 855 8.83 19.10 20.86
C THR A 855 9.30 17.66 20.71
N VAL A 856 8.39 16.78 20.29
CA VAL A 856 8.71 15.40 19.89
C VAL A 856 8.85 15.34 18.38
N TYR A 857 9.99 14.89 17.90
CA TYR A 857 10.26 14.62 16.48
C TYR A 857 10.16 13.12 16.24
N VAL A 858 9.33 12.71 15.31
CA VAL A 858 9.18 11.32 14.86
C VAL A 858 9.66 11.25 13.42
N LEU A 859 10.71 10.48 13.17
CA LEU A 859 11.31 10.31 11.84
C LEU A 859 11.19 8.84 11.41
N ASP A 860 10.84 8.63 10.16
CA ASP A 860 10.68 7.31 9.56
C ASP A 860 11.79 7.07 8.54
N GLU A 861 12.75 6.20 8.87
CA GLU A 861 13.92 5.83 8.06
C GLU A 861 14.64 7.05 7.43
N PRO A 862 15.14 8.00 8.25
CA PRO A 862 15.72 9.24 7.73
C PRO A 862 17.04 9.07 6.99
N THR A 863 17.67 7.90 7.04
CA THR A 863 18.94 7.60 6.34
C THR A 863 18.76 7.02 4.93
N THR A 864 17.53 6.81 4.52
CA THR A 864 17.20 6.26 3.19
C THR A 864 17.88 7.05 2.07
N GLY A 865 18.64 6.37 1.20
CA GLY A 865 19.35 6.96 0.05
C GLY A 865 20.50 7.88 0.43
N LEU A 866 21.06 7.75 1.63
CA LEU A 866 22.17 8.57 2.11
C LEU A 866 23.48 7.79 2.13
N HIS A 867 24.53 8.41 1.58
CA HIS A 867 25.91 7.99 1.80
C HIS A 867 26.30 8.19 3.28
N THR A 868 27.20 7.38 3.80
CA THR A 868 27.67 7.43 5.22
C THR A 868 28.12 8.83 5.67
N GLU A 869 28.73 9.63 4.80
CA GLU A 869 29.08 11.04 5.09
C GLU A 869 27.83 11.92 5.28
N ASP A 870 26.78 11.70 4.53
CA ASP A 870 25.53 12.45 4.67
C ASP A 870 24.76 12.00 5.93
N ILE A 871 24.86 10.72 6.32
CA ILE A 871 24.36 10.18 7.59
C ILE A 871 25.07 10.87 8.76
N ARG A 872 26.38 11.02 8.69
CA ARG A 872 27.17 11.73 9.72
C ARG A 872 26.65 13.16 9.92
N LYS A 873 26.39 13.89 8.84
CA LYS A 873 25.83 15.26 8.91
C LYS A 873 24.43 15.27 9.51
N LEU A 874 23.57 14.33 9.10
CA LEU A 874 22.21 14.20 9.64
C LEU A 874 22.24 13.92 11.15
N LEU A 875 23.12 13.03 11.62
CA LEU A 875 23.27 12.73 13.05
C LEU A 875 23.65 13.96 13.87
N LEU A 876 24.55 14.81 13.38
CA LEU A 876 24.89 16.08 14.05
C LEU A 876 23.66 16.98 14.22
N VAL A 877 22.80 17.04 13.21
CA VAL A 877 21.55 17.81 13.27
C VAL A 877 20.59 17.23 14.29
N LEU A 878 20.38 15.90 14.29
CA LEU A 878 19.48 15.22 15.22
C LEU A 878 19.96 15.36 16.67
N GLN A 879 21.27 15.19 16.92
CA GLN A 879 21.88 15.40 18.22
C GLN A 879 21.68 16.85 18.72
N SER A 880 21.88 17.86 17.85
CA SER A 880 21.60 19.26 18.16
C SER A 880 20.15 19.54 18.55
N LEU A 881 19.17 18.81 18.01
CA LEU A 881 17.78 18.93 18.44
C LEU A 881 17.58 18.42 19.85
N VAL A 882 18.19 17.27 20.18
CA VAL A 882 18.12 16.69 21.53
C VAL A 882 18.82 17.57 22.57
N ASP A 883 19.97 18.13 22.24
CA ASP A 883 20.73 19.06 23.10
C ASP A 883 19.93 20.33 23.45
N LYS A 884 18.98 20.70 22.61
CA LYS A 884 18.01 21.78 22.87
C LYS A 884 16.83 21.35 23.76
N GLY A 885 16.84 20.12 24.30
CA GLY A 885 15.81 19.56 25.18
C GLY A 885 14.68 18.84 24.49
N ASN A 886 14.67 18.75 23.14
CA ASN A 886 13.62 18.05 22.41
C ASN A 886 13.80 16.52 22.49
N THR A 887 12.76 15.79 22.16
CA THR A 887 12.80 14.32 22.06
C THR A 887 12.82 13.94 20.58
N VAL A 888 13.74 13.06 20.20
CA VAL A 888 13.87 12.53 18.83
C VAL A 888 13.64 11.03 18.87
N ILE A 889 12.66 10.54 18.10
CA ILE A 889 12.33 9.13 17.96
C ILE A 889 12.49 8.79 16.48
N VAL A 890 13.36 7.84 16.16
CA VAL A 890 13.61 7.41 14.78
C VAL A 890 13.24 5.93 14.62
N ILE A 891 12.59 5.58 13.53
CA ILE A 891 12.54 4.19 13.05
C ILE A 891 13.75 4.02 12.15
N GLU A 892 14.64 3.06 12.44
CA GLU A 892 15.89 2.89 11.72
C GLU A 892 16.37 1.45 11.63
N HIS A 893 17.13 1.21 10.55
CA HIS A 893 17.86 -0.04 10.31
C HIS A 893 19.37 0.17 10.18
N ASN A 894 19.79 1.41 9.93
CA ASN A 894 21.19 1.75 9.80
C ASN A 894 21.91 1.67 11.15
N LEU A 895 22.93 0.81 11.23
CA LEU A 895 23.65 0.52 12.47
C LEU A 895 24.43 1.73 12.99
N ASP A 896 24.90 2.63 12.13
CA ASP A 896 25.56 3.86 12.53
C ASP A 896 24.65 4.81 13.30
N VAL A 897 23.39 4.86 12.90
CA VAL A 897 22.37 5.63 13.63
C VAL A 897 22.01 4.95 14.94
N ILE A 898 21.80 3.65 14.92
CA ILE A 898 21.42 2.88 16.10
C ILE A 898 22.50 2.92 17.17
N LYS A 899 23.78 2.73 16.80
CA LYS A 899 24.91 2.84 17.75
C LYS A 899 25.11 4.25 18.32
N SER A 900 24.58 5.29 17.63
CA SER A 900 24.65 6.69 18.05
C SER A 900 23.46 7.12 18.92
N ALA A 901 22.42 6.28 19.10
CA ALA A 901 21.23 6.58 19.89
C ALA A 901 21.51 6.52 21.41
N ASP A 902 20.74 7.27 22.21
CA ASP A 902 20.77 7.17 23.68
C ASP A 902 19.98 5.95 24.18
N TRP A 903 18.92 5.59 23.48
CA TRP A 903 18.01 4.50 23.82
C TRP A 903 17.57 3.73 22.56
N VAL A 904 17.49 2.42 22.67
CA VAL A 904 17.05 1.53 21.59
C VAL A 904 15.84 0.73 22.07
N ILE A 905 14.86 0.58 21.20
CA ILE A 905 13.70 -0.29 21.37
C ILE A 905 13.69 -1.24 20.18
N ASP A 906 14.01 -2.50 20.43
CA ASP A 906 14.08 -3.54 19.39
C ASP A 906 12.79 -4.34 19.34
N MET A 907 12.13 -4.33 18.17
CA MET A 907 10.86 -4.99 17.92
C MET A 907 11.09 -6.30 17.15
N GLY A 908 10.38 -7.37 17.57
CA GLY A 908 10.55 -8.66 16.94
C GLY A 908 9.70 -9.76 17.59
N PRO A 909 10.25 -11.01 17.66
CA PRO A 909 11.54 -11.43 17.09
C PRO A 909 11.54 -11.55 15.56
N GLU A 910 10.37 -11.82 14.96
CA GLU A 910 10.19 -11.98 13.52
C GLU A 910 9.26 -10.90 12.92
N GLY A 911 8.99 -11.00 11.63
CA GLY A 911 7.97 -10.19 10.93
C GLY A 911 6.57 -10.82 11.01
N GLY A 912 5.53 -10.03 10.71
CA GLY A 912 4.14 -10.50 10.61
C GLY A 912 3.61 -11.09 11.93
N SER A 913 2.98 -12.26 11.85
CA SER A 913 2.39 -12.96 13.01
C SER A 913 3.43 -13.40 14.06
N GLY A 914 4.66 -13.66 13.62
CA GLY A 914 5.81 -14.00 14.51
C GLY A 914 6.39 -12.80 15.25
N GLY A 915 6.03 -11.57 14.87
CA GLY A 915 6.52 -10.33 15.46
C GLY A 915 5.56 -9.72 16.47
N GLY A 916 5.66 -8.40 16.62
CA GLY A 916 4.72 -7.58 17.38
C GLY A 916 4.98 -7.51 18.88
N THR A 917 6.19 -7.88 19.33
CA THR A 917 6.64 -7.76 20.74
C THR A 917 7.92 -6.93 20.83
N VAL A 918 8.26 -6.45 22.01
CA VAL A 918 9.57 -5.85 22.31
C VAL A 918 10.51 -7.00 22.70
N VAL A 919 11.61 -7.13 21.98
CA VAL A 919 12.64 -8.14 22.23
C VAL A 919 13.69 -7.62 23.21
N ALA A 920 14.10 -6.37 23.01
CA ALA A 920 15.07 -5.71 23.86
C ALA A 920 14.78 -4.20 23.96
N GLU A 921 15.05 -3.60 25.11
CA GLU A 921 15.07 -2.14 25.31
C GLU A 921 16.22 -1.77 26.23
N GLY A 922 16.94 -0.70 25.90
CA GLY A 922 18.10 -0.25 26.68
C GLY A 922 19.00 0.68 25.88
N THR A 923 20.20 0.95 26.42
CA THR A 923 21.27 1.57 25.63
C THR A 923 21.72 0.59 24.52
N PRO A 924 22.35 1.08 23.44
CA PRO A 924 22.88 0.20 22.41
C PRO A 924 23.80 -0.91 22.95
N GLU A 925 24.58 -0.60 23.99
CA GLU A 925 25.49 -1.54 24.67
C GLU A 925 24.73 -2.61 25.49
N GLU A 926 23.57 -2.26 26.04
CA GLU A 926 22.70 -3.21 26.75
C GLU A 926 21.99 -4.14 25.77
N VAL A 927 21.46 -3.58 24.67
CA VAL A 927 20.78 -4.35 23.61
C VAL A 927 21.75 -5.30 22.91
N ALA A 928 23.03 -4.93 22.72
CA ALA A 928 24.08 -5.78 22.16
C ALA A 928 24.31 -7.08 22.97
N LYS A 929 23.91 -7.13 24.24
CA LYS A 929 24.05 -8.32 25.12
C LYS A 929 22.84 -9.27 25.04
N VAL A 930 21.78 -8.88 24.36
CA VAL A 930 20.53 -9.69 24.23
C VAL A 930 20.63 -10.56 23.01
N HIS A 931 20.84 -11.85 23.19
CA HIS A 931 21.06 -12.82 22.11
C HIS A 931 19.82 -13.04 21.21
N GLU A 932 18.61 -12.83 21.72
CA GLU A 932 17.37 -12.91 20.96
C GLU A 932 17.15 -11.71 20.02
N SER A 933 17.90 -10.61 20.24
CA SER A 933 17.84 -9.43 19.40
C SER A 933 18.78 -9.55 18.21
N PHE A 934 18.24 -9.65 17.01
CA PHE A 934 19.06 -9.61 15.79
C PHE A 934 19.83 -8.29 15.67
N THR A 935 19.21 -7.15 15.97
CA THR A 935 19.88 -5.86 16.03
C THR A 935 21.02 -5.88 17.06
N GLY A 936 20.78 -6.52 18.22
CA GLY A 936 21.79 -6.67 19.27
C GLY A 936 23.01 -7.46 18.81
N GLN A 937 22.83 -8.53 18.05
CA GLN A 937 23.92 -9.34 17.50
C GLN A 937 24.84 -8.48 16.59
N PHE A 938 24.26 -7.72 15.65
CA PHE A 938 25.05 -6.84 14.76
C PHE A 938 25.72 -5.66 15.52
N LEU A 939 25.08 -5.12 16.56
CA LEU A 939 25.70 -4.13 17.42
C LEU A 939 26.92 -4.70 18.20
N ALA A 940 26.82 -5.96 18.65
CA ALA A 940 27.93 -6.63 19.33
C ALA A 940 29.15 -6.74 18.39
N GLU A 941 28.95 -7.17 17.13
CA GLU A 941 30.03 -7.23 16.12
C GLU A 941 30.73 -5.87 15.97
N ILE A 942 29.96 -4.75 15.90
CA ILE A 942 30.53 -3.40 15.77
C ILE A 942 31.31 -2.98 17.02
N PHE A 943 30.78 -3.26 18.22
CA PHE A 943 31.45 -2.88 19.47
C PHE A 943 32.72 -3.70 19.70
N GLU A 944 32.73 -4.99 19.34
CA GLU A 944 33.94 -5.83 19.40
C GLU A 944 35.01 -5.35 18.42
N ALA A 945 34.63 -5.04 17.18
CA ALA A 945 35.56 -4.48 16.19
C ALA A 945 36.19 -3.14 16.66
N SER A 946 35.39 -2.29 17.31
CA SER A 946 35.86 -1.00 17.82
C SER A 946 36.80 -1.08 19.03
N GLN A 947 36.87 -2.24 19.72
CA GLN A 947 37.74 -2.46 20.88
C GLN A 947 39.12 -3.05 20.51
N GLN A 948 39.30 -3.50 19.28
CA GLN A 948 40.60 -4.01 18.81
C GLN A 948 41.56 -2.85 18.54
N PRO A 949 42.71 -2.74 19.23
CA PRO A 949 43.65 -1.67 19.00
C PRO A 949 44.34 -1.87 17.65
N GLY A 950 43.94 -1.08 16.65
CA GLY A 950 44.64 -1.01 15.37
C GLY A 950 43.78 -1.23 14.11
N ALA A 951 42.47 -1.16 14.19
CA ALA A 951 41.61 -1.10 13.00
C ALA A 951 41.32 0.34 12.56
#